data_bca778935da47280381a20cce27805e2
#
_entry.id   bca778935da47280381a20cce27805e2
#
_cell.length_a   1.000
_cell.length_b   1.000
_cell.length_c   1.000
_cell.angle_alpha   90.00
_cell.angle_beta   90.00
_cell.angle_gamma   90.00
#
_symmetry.space_group_name_H-M   'P 1'
#
loop_
_entity.id
_entity.type
_entity.pdbx_description
1 polymer ?
#
loop_
_entity_poly.entity_id
_entity_poly.type
_entity_poly.pdbx_seq_one_letter_code
_entity_poly.pdbx_strand_id
1 'polypeptide(L)'
;ERLLPIGNFIAKMLLFCVGISFAMSVNAQESIGGRVLDEQNQGLDAAVVMLVSLPENVLIETAVTDSTGCFHLPVHKGEFLLCIRTLGYKEIKKNITISGSTAIPNIYLEPDEISLQDVVVTARKSRPMTTSSNGKIHINVAQSYLTDIGNALEVLKHSPGVSVNNKGEISLASLGGTAIYVNGRKVMLQGDELSTYLRSMSSEKISQIEISHNPNASFGSEGAGGIINIILKTSETSGFFVTTSHSVGYWENLKQNSDFAISYNTNKWQLGLNYNHSLGNHSMDYGYEKVQNGDKNISETTDTDKRNTYSAGIDFSWQPNQKNKLFMNSTINALVGPGVTETTTEIYQGTNLLDNILKARNDYIEQKNLQYSNNVNYQYRPSSKMQFSFSVDWTHFDGNARCEQPNEYFSATNMPIRSYLFYSEPDKDIDIYALLADYKYNPNAQNEILAGVKTTLINSNNTFLFKKNGAIDTQRSNNFYYKEKNLEAYAQYTHSWNKIELSAGLRMEYMHTYNRLQSQTNQDSETNKQSHFLLFPNLSASYTINEKSKIALLYSRRQDKPRYEDLNPFEYLLDELTYWKGNPFLEPQISNKIMLSYTLENLSLNLYYNKLNDYFTSITDVYGENKTVMTTKNIGKQQQIGLDAIFSKRVASWWQFSANAGLYYFMNKLDYETYKQEYKRPSCFLSATNSIFLPAGITLEVSGRYYSKRQGGSYEVSKSTGSVDVDLNKSWHDGRMRLSLLMTDIFHTERWDSYGIKDALNISSW
;
A
#
# COMPACT_ATOMS: atom_id res chain seq x y z
N GLU A 1 41.06 -7.45 4.11
CA GLU A 1 40.70 -6.96 5.48
C GLU A 1 39.40 -6.11 5.57
N ARG A 2 38.60 -5.94 4.48
CA ARG A 2 37.36 -5.12 4.48
C ARG A 2 36.04 -5.93 4.38
N LEU A 3 36.07 -7.23 4.59
CA LEU A 3 34.86 -8.10 4.57
C LEU A 3 34.26 -8.40 5.95
N LEU A 4 34.92 -7.95 7.01
CA LEU A 4 34.52 -8.22 8.41
C LEU A 4 33.16 -7.65 8.86
N PRO A 5 32.67 -6.45 8.45
CA PRO A 5 31.39 -5.97 8.96
C PRO A 5 30.15 -6.69 8.37
N ILE A 6 30.25 -7.21 7.13
CA ILE A 6 29.12 -7.91 6.49
C ILE A 6 28.97 -9.31 7.07
N GLY A 7 30.08 -10.01 7.31
CA GLY A 7 30.07 -11.34 7.92
C GLY A 7 29.47 -11.34 9.33
N ASN A 8 29.80 -10.34 10.15
CA ASN A 8 29.26 -10.20 11.50
C ASN A 8 27.76 -9.84 11.52
N PHE A 9 27.28 -9.07 10.54
CA PHE A 9 25.87 -8.75 10.41
C PHE A 9 25.07 -9.99 9.99
N ILE A 10 25.54 -10.72 8.98
CA ILE A 10 24.92 -11.96 8.50
C ILE A 10 24.93 -13.03 9.59
N ALA A 11 26.05 -13.18 10.33
CA ALA A 11 26.14 -14.13 11.45
C ALA A 11 25.17 -13.80 12.60
N LYS A 12 25.01 -12.52 12.96
CA LYS A 12 24.02 -12.08 13.96
C LYS A 12 22.59 -12.23 13.46
N MET A 13 22.34 -12.06 12.16
CA MET A 13 21.04 -12.27 11.53
C MET A 13 20.68 -13.76 11.49
N LEU A 14 21.63 -14.64 11.20
CA LEU A 14 21.45 -16.09 11.23
C LEU A 14 21.24 -16.62 12.66
N LEU A 15 21.97 -16.08 13.65
CA LEU A 15 21.78 -16.41 15.07
C LEU A 15 20.40 -15.99 15.59
N PHE A 16 19.85 -14.89 15.12
CA PHE A 16 18.47 -14.47 15.41
C PHE A 16 17.44 -15.47 14.83
N CYS A 17 17.66 -15.96 13.62
CA CYS A 17 16.80 -16.97 13.01
C CYS A 17 16.85 -18.32 13.75
N VAL A 18 18.03 -18.73 14.20
CA VAL A 18 18.22 -19.97 14.99
C VAL A 18 17.59 -19.84 16.39
N GLY A 19 17.68 -18.66 17.01
CA GLY A 19 17.06 -18.41 18.33
C GLY A 19 15.53 -18.52 18.31
N ILE A 20 14.88 -18.08 17.21
CA ILE A 20 13.42 -18.22 17.03
C ILE A 20 13.01 -19.68 16.80
N SER A 21 13.84 -20.47 16.14
CA SER A 21 13.56 -21.89 15.86
C SER A 21 13.60 -22.79 17.11
N PHE A 22 14.33 -22.38 18.16
CA PHE A 22 14.46 -23.17 19.39
C PHE A 22 13.34 -22.92 20.42
N ALA A 23 12.49 -21.89 20.23
CA ALA A 23 11.42 -21.55 21.18
C ALA A 23 10.08 -22.26 20.91
N MET A 24 9.98 -23.09 19.86
CA MET A 24 8.77 -23.84 19.55
C MET A 24 8.86 -25.27 20.06
N SER A 25 8.44 -25.50 21.28
CA SER A 25 8.11 -26.84 21.78
C SER A 25 6.92 -27.36 20.98
N VAL A 26 7.12 -28.40 20.19
CA VAL A 26 6.04 -29.16 19.55
C VAL A 26 5.26 -29.90 20.63
N ASN A 27 4.19 -29.31 21.12
CA ASN A 27 3.21 -30.05 21.89
C ASN A 27 2.40 -30.91 20.90
N ALA A 28 2.39 -32.21 21.09
CA ALA A 28 1.47 -33.12 20.41
C ALA A 28 0.04 -32.65 20.73
N GLN A 29 -0.69 -32.15 19.74
CA GLN A 29 -2.03 -31.66 19.92
C GLN A 29 -2.97 -32.85 20.08
N GLU A 30 -3.57 -33.00 21.27
CA GLU A 30 -4.61 -33.99 21.51
C GLU A 30 -5.78 -33.72 20.56
N SER A 31 -6.33 -34.76 19.96
CA SER A 31 -7.50 -34.65 19.06
C SER A 31 -8.67 -35.48 19.58
N ILE A 32 -9.88 -34.97 19.34
CA ILE A 32 -11.14 -35.70 19.50
C ILE A 32 -11.60 -36.20 18.15
N GLY A 33 -12.06 -37.44 18.06
CA GLY A 33 -12.58 -38.03 16.83
C GLY A 33 -13.98 -38.56 17.00
N GLY A 34 -14.70 -38.65 15.89
CA GLY A 34 -16.05 -39.23 15.82
C GLY A 34 -16.33 -39.76 14.43
N ARG A 35 -17.48 -40.38 14.24
CA ARG A 35 -17.92 -40.94 12.97
C ARG A 35 -19.35 -40.50 12.64
N VAL A 36 -19.56 -40.08 11.39
CA VAL A 36 -20.85 -39.67 10.84
C VAL A 36 -21.35 -40.77 9.90
N LEU A 37 -22.53 -41.27 10.16
CA LEU A 37 -23.10 -42.43 9.46
C LEU A 37 -24.52 -42.06 8.95
N ASP A 38 -24.98 -42.78 7.92
CA ASP A 38 -26.35 -42.80 7.50
C ASP A 38 -27.18 -43.82 8.31
N GLU A 39 -28.49 -43.97 8.02
CA GLU A 39 -29.38 -44.91 8.64
C GLU A 39 -29.02 -46.38 8.35
N GLN A 40 -28.23 -46.65 7.31
CA GLN A 40 -27.75 -47.99 6.96
C GLN A 40 -26.34 -48.28 7.53
N ASN A 41 -25.85 -47.48 8.48
CA ASN A 41 -24.52 -47.55 9.07
C ASN A 41 -23.35 -47.37 8.06
N GLN A 42 -23.58 -46.74 6.91
CA GLN A 42 -22.49 -46.40 5.97
C GLN A 42 -21.89 -45.04 6.35
N GLY A 43 -20.57 -44.88 6.22
CA GLY A 43 -19.86 -43.65 6.48
C GLY A 43 -20.25 -42.58 5.47
N LEU A 44 -20.61 -41.38 5.93
CA LEU A 44 -20.90 -40.25 5.07
C LEU A 44 -19.62 -39.47 4.79
N ASP A 45 -19.19 -39.51 3.52
CA ASP A 45 -18.03 -38.76 3.02
C ASP A 45 -18.35 -37.27 2.85
N ALA A 46 -17.33 -36.45 3.04
CA ALA A 46 -17.42 -34.99 2.88
C ALA A 46 -18.50 -34.30 3.75
N ALA A 47 -18.94 -34.91 4.87
CA ALA A 47 -19.79 -34.21 5.83
C ALA A 47 -18.99 -33.17 6.61
N VAL A 48 -19.50 -31.96 6.67
CA VAL A 48 -18.85 -30.85 7.40
C VAL A 48 -19.26 -30.90 8.87
N VAL A 49 -18.28 -31.05 9.74
CA VAL A 49 -18.42 -31.08 11.20
C VAL A 49 -17.90 -29.76 11.75
N MET A 50 -18.74 -29.03 12.46
CA MET A 50 -18.43 -27.72 13.02
C MET A 50 -18.55 -27.74 14.53
N LEU A 51 -17.57 -27.20 15.24
CA LEU A 51 -17.55 -27.03 16.68
C LEU A 51 -17.77 -25.54 17.00
N VAL A 52 -18.86 -25.22 17.69
CA VAL A 52 -19.29 -23.84 18.00
C VAL A 52 -19.28 -23.66 19.52
N SER A 53 -18.69 -22.57 20.04
CA SER A 53 -18.67 -22.28 21.48
C SER A 53 -20.05 -21.89 21.98
N LEU A 54 -20.33 -22.23 23.24
CA LEU A 54 -21.54 -21.78 23.97
C LEU A 54 -21.08 -20.93 25.17
N PRO A 55 -21.80 -19.81 25.49
CA PRO A 55 -23.03 -19.29 24.86
C PRO A 55 -22.80 -18.35 23.66
N GLU A 56 -21.54 -18.04 23.25
CA GLU A 56 -21.21 -16.99 22.30
C GLU A 56 -21.54 -17.35 20.83
N ASN A 57 -21.88 -18.61 20.53
CA ASN A 57 -22.15 -19.13 19.19
C ASN A 57 -21.02 -18.83 18.17
N VAL A 58 -19.76 -18.89 18.59
CA VAL A 58 -18.59 -18.65 17.74
C VAL A 58 -18.08 -19.99 17.21
N LEU A 59 -17.88 -20.10 15.89
CA LEU A 59 -17.25 -21.27 15.28
C LEU A 59 -15.80 -21.39 15.74
N ILE A 60 -15.47 -22.47 16.44
CA ILE A 60 -14.12 -22.74 16.97
C ILE A 60 -13.30 -23.54 15.98
N GLU A 61 -13.84 -24.67 15.49
CA GLU A 61 -13.14 -25.57 14.58
C GLU A 61 -14.07 -26.20 13.54
N THR A 62 -13.51 -26.65 12.43
CA THR A 62 -14.20 -27.43 11.41
C THR A 62 -13.36 -28.62 10.96
N ALA A 63 -14.01 -29.75 10.74
CA ALA A 63 -13.44 -30.89 10.07
C ALA A 63 -14.38 -31.36 8.96
N VAL A 64 -13.84 -32.16 8.05
CA VAL A 64 -14.62 -32.83 7.00
C VAL A 64 -14.39 -34.34 7.18
N THR A 65 -15.46 -35.10 7.08
CA THR A 65 -15.37 -36.57 7.19
C THR A 65 -14.66 -37.19 5.97
N ASP A 66 -13.92 -38.23 6.21
CA ASP A 66 -13.33 -39.07 5.16
C ASP A 66 -14.38 -40.07 4.57
N SER A 67 -13.94 -40.88 3.60
CA SER A 67 -14.80 -41.86 2.95
C SER A 67 -15.36 -42.95 3.87
N THR A 68 -14.88 -43.08 5.12
CA THR A 68 -15.42 -43.95 6.16
C THR A 68 -16.33 -43.25 7.13
N GLY A 69 -16.56 -41.93 6.93
CA GLY A 69 -17.33 -41.03 7.80
C GLY A 69 -16.58 -40.53 9.04
N CYS A 70 -15.26 -40.79 9.16
CA CYS A 70 -14.47 -40.37 10.31
C CYS A 70 -14.01 -38.92 10.19
N PHE A 71 -14.02 -38.19 11.35
CA PHE A 71 -13.49 -36.85 11.47
C PHE A 71 -12.62 -36.71 12.73
N HIS A 72 -11.70 -35.74 12.70
CA HIS A 72 -10.85 -35.38 13.82
C HIS A 72 -10.85 -33.88 14.03
N LEU A 73 -11.00 -33.43 15.29
CA LEU A 73 -10.94 -32.04 15.71
C LEU A 73 -9.88 -31.86 16.81
N PRO A 74 -9.18 -30.72 16.88
CA PRO A 74 -8.32 -30.41 18.02
C PRO A 74 -9.12 -30.38 19.33
N VAL A 75 -8.49 -30.75 20.45
CA VAL A 75 -9.14 -30.71 21.77
C VAL A 75 -9.27 -29.28 22.26
N HIS A 76 -10.52 -28.85 22.45
CA HIS A 76 -10.88 -27.64 23.19
C HIS A 76 -11.72 -28.04 24.39
N LYS A 77 -11.30 -27.67 25.61
CA LYS A 77 -12.08 -27.96 26.83
C LYS A 77 -13.20 -26.94 27.00
N GLY A 78 -14.41 -27.41 27.25
CA GLY A 78 -15.58 -26.54 27.43
C GLY A 78 -16.88 -27.16 26.93
N GLU A 79 -17.94 -26.34 26.93
CA GLU A 79 -19.24 -26.70 26.37
C GLU A 79 -19.33 -26.16 24.95
N PHE A 80 -19.71 -27.00 24.00
CA PHE A 80 -19.79 -26.68 22.59
C PHE A 80 -21.08 -27.19 21.96
N LEU A 81 -21.53 -26.52 20.90
CA LEU A 81 -22.53 -27.00 19.99
C LEU A 81 -21.79 -27.68 18.79
N LEU A 82 -21.96 -28.97 18.65
CA LEU A 82 -21.49 -29.73 17.48
C LEU A 82 -22.57 -29.67 16.41
N CYS A 83 -22.25 -29.07 15.27
CA CYS A 83 -23.12 -28.99 14.10
C CYS A 83 -22.57 -29.85 12.99
N ILE A 84 -23.37 -30.73 12.40
CA ILE A 84 -22.98 -31.60 11.30
C ILE A 84 -23.91 -31.39 10.13
N ARG A 85 -23.34 -31.19 8.95
CA ARG A 85 -24.06 -30.91 7.71
C ARG A 85 -23.44 -31.65 6.52
N THR A 86 -24.28 -32.26 5.73
CA THR A 86 -23.90 -32.84 4.43
C THR A 86 -25.08 -32.75 3.46
N LEU A 87 -24.80 -32.79 2.16
CA LEU A 87 -25.81 -32.69 1.12
C LEU A 87 -26.77 -33.88 1.16
N GLY A 88 -28.09 -33.61 1.15
CA GLY A 88 -29.12 -34.65 1.15
C GLY A 88 -29.49 -35.20 2.52
N TYR A 89 -28.98 -34.62 3.62
CA TYR A 89 -29.28 -35.05 5.00
C TYR A 89 -29.65 -33.85 5.87
N LYS A 90 -30.50 -34.08 6.88
CA LYS A 90 -30.90 -33.09 7.89
C LYS A 90 -29.70 -32.68 8.74
N GLU A 91 -29.54 -31.37 8.96
CA GLU A 91 -28.51 -30.86 9.86
C GLU A 91 -28.77 -31.34 11.30
N ILE A 92 -27.73 -31.85 11.97
CA ILE A 92 -27.75 -32.17 13.40
C ILE A 92 -27.03 -31.10 14.19
N LYS A 93 -27.63 -30.66 15.29
CA LYS A 93 -27.04 -29.78 16.31
C LYS A 93 -27.09 -30.48 17.66
N LYS A 94 -25.95 -30.71 18.30
CA LYS A 94 -25.83 -31.44 19.55
C LYS A 94 -24.89 -30.72 20.51
N ASN A 95 -25.37 -30.42 21.72
CA ASN A 95 -24.49 -29.91 22.77
C ASN A 95 -23.55 -31.01 23.24
N ILE A 96 -22.27 -30.72 23.30
CA ILE A 96 -21.25 -31.64 23.80
C ILE A 96 -20.34 -30.92 24.79
N THR A 97 -19.92 -31.65 25.83
CA THR A 97 -18.93 -31.17 26.80
C THR A 97 -17.63 -31.90 26.56
N ILE A 98 -16.57 -31.19 26.28
CA ILE A 98 -15.24 -31.74 26.02
C ILE A 98 -14.38 -31.49 27.25
N SER A 99 -13.97 -32.54 27.95
CA SER A 99 -13.11 -32.46 29.14
C SER A 99 -11.67 -32.99 28.90
N GLY A 100 -11.45 -33.64 27.77
CA GLY A 100 -10.15 -34.19 27.37
C GLY A 100 -10.27 -34.96 26.04
N SER A 101 -9.25 -35.75 25.69
CA SER A 101 -9.24 -36.60 24.50
C SER A 101 -10.29 -37.70 24.66
N THR A 102 -11.49 -37.52 24.14
CA THR A 102 -12.61 -38.48 24.23
C THR A 102 -13.20 -38.67 22.83
N ALA A 103 -13.47 -39.92 22.47
CA ALA A 103 -14.17 -40.21 21.22
C ALA A 103 -15.64 -39.75 21.30
N ILE A 104 -16.09 -39.01 20.29
CA ILE A 104 -17.49 -38.64 20.14
C ILE A 104 -18.26 -39.89 19.67
N PRO A 105 -19.38 -40.23 20.29
CA PRO A 105 -20.22 -41.34 19.82
C PRO A 105 -20.62 -41.21 18.34
N ASN A 106 -20.84 -42.32 17.65
CA ASN A 106 -21.33 -42.27 16.27
C ASN A 106 -22.60 -41.41 16.14
N ILE A 107 -22.62 -40.59 15.10
CA ILE A 107 -23.69 -39.65 14.80
C ILE A 107 -24.37 -40.10 13.52
N TYR A 108 -25.68 -40.29 13.59
CA TYR A 108 -26.50 -40.76 12.47
C TYR A 108 -27.27 -39.58 11.87
N LEU A 109 -27.20 -39.39 10.58
CA LEU A 109 -27.95 -38.38 9.85
C LEU A 109 -29.15 -39.00 9.13
N GLU A 110 -30.31 -38.32 9.26
CA GLU A 110 -31.54 -38.69 8.54
C GLU A 110 -31.52 -38.05 7.16
N PRO A 111 -31.93 -38.73 6.07
CA PRO A 111 -32.13 -38.11 4.77
C PRO A 111 -33.10 -36.93 4.83
N ASP A 112 -32.80 -35.88 4.09
CA ASP A 112 -33.66 -34.69 3.95
C ASP A 112 -34.20 -34.60 2.52
N GLU A 113 -35.52 -34.88 2.37
CA GLU A 113 -36.20 -34.87 1.07
C GLU A 113 -36.62 -33.47 0.59
N ILE A 114 -36.44 -32.42 1.39
CA ILE A 114 -36.94 -31.08 1.02
C ILE A 114 -35.99 -29.97 1.36
N SER A 115 -35.76 -29.15 0.33
CA SER A 115 -35.41 -27.73 0.40
C SER A 115 -33.95 -27.33 0.41
N LEU A 116 -33.51 -26.93 -0.75
CA LEU A 116 -32.50 -25.89 -0.97
C LEU A 116 -32.99 -24.54 -0.39
N GLN A 117 -32.96 -24.39 0.90
CA GLN A 117 -32.91 -23.06 1.51
C GLN A 117 -31.52 -22.85 2.09
N ASP A 118 -30.79 -21.95 1.46
CA ASP A 118 -29.48 -21.52 1.93
C ASP A 118 -29.54 -21.00 3.36
N VAL A 119 -29.15 -21.82 4.31
CA VAL A 119 -28.79 -21.34 5.65
C VAL A 119 -27.35 -20.82 5.55
N VAL A 120 -27.23 -19.52 5.34
CA VAL A 120 -25.95 -18.82 5.47
C VAL A 120 -25.59 -18.84 6.96
N VAL A 121 -24.77 -19.81 7.37
CA VAL A 121 -24.13 -19.77 8.69
C VAL A 121 -23.04 -18.69 8.62
N THR A 122 -23.39 -17.49 9.03
CA THR A 122 -22.41 -16.39 9.22
C THR A 122 -21.67 -16.58 10.54
N ALA A 123 -20.97 -17.70 10.70
CA ALA A 123 -19.93 -17.75 11.70
C ALA A 123 -18.76 -16.91 11.15
N ARG A 124 -18.60 -15.69 11.64
CA ARG A 124 -17.44 -14.86 11.33
C ARG A 124 -16.20 -15.60 11.86
N LYS A 125 -15.53 -16.35 10.98
CA LYS A 125 -14.21 -16.89 11.28
C LYS A 125 -13.32 -15.66 11.44
N SER A 126 -12.91 -15.34 12.66
CA SER A 126 -11.92 -14.30 12.92
C SER A 126 -10.67 -14.64 12.13
N ARG A 127 -10.42 -13.90 11.04
CA ARG A 127 -9.22 -14.07 10.24
C ARG A 127 -8.08 -13.28 10.88
N PRO A 128 -6.85 -13.82 10.91
CA PRO A 128 -5.71 -13.04 11.36
C PRO A 128 -5.61 -11.73 10.58
N MET A 129 -5.20 -10.66 11.25
CA MET A 129 -4.98 -9.36 10.60
C MET A 129 -3.97 -9.47 9.45
N THR A 130 -2.92 -10.27 9.67
CA THR A 130 -1.86 -10.47 8.66
C THR A 130 -1.62 -11.97 8.47
N THR A 131 -1.60 -12.40 7.21
CA THR A 131 -1.20 -13.76 6.81
C THR A 131 -0.18 -13.67 5.69
N SER A 132 0.62 -14.71 5.50
CA SER A 132 1.59 -14.78 4.41
C SER A 132 1.47 -16.10 3.67
N SER A 133 1.56 -16.04 2.34
CA SER A 133 1.62 -17.23 1.48
C SER A 133 2.44 -16.95 0.22
N ASN A 134 3.36 -17.84 -0.14
CA ASN A 134 4.21 -17.72 -1.34
C ASN A 134 4.91 -16.36 -1.50
N GLY A 135 5.42 -15.79 -0.40
CA GLY A 135 6.05 -14.46 -0.42
C GLY A 135 5.10 -13.28 -0.62
N LYS A 136 3.78 -13.51 -0.54
CA LYS A 136 2.75 -12.48 -0.50
C LYS A 136 2.25 -12.30 0.92
N ILE A 137 2.04 -11.06 1.32
CA ILE A 137 1.47 -10.68 2.60
C ILE A 137 0.02 -10.26 2.37
N HIS A 138 -0.90 -10.79 3.13
CA HIS A 138 -2.32 -10.43 3.09
C HIS A 138 -2.68 -9.76 4.40
N ILE A 139 -3.18 -8.54 4.36
CA ILE A 139 -3.62 -7.76 5.51
C ILE A 139 -5.15 -7.65 5.43
N ASN A 140 -5.83 -8.21 6.42
CA ASN A 140 -7.28 -8.18 6.49
C ASN A 140 -7.74 -6.82 7.04
N VAL A 141 -8.26 -5.95 6.18
CA VAL A 141 -8.77 -4.63 6.55
C VAL A 141 -10.18 -4.75 7.09
N ALA A 142 -11.05 -5.48 6.41
CA ALA A 142 -12.49 -5.57 6.74
C ALA A 142 -12.80 -6.07 8.14
N GLN A 143 -11.87 -6.77 8.78
CA GLN A 143 -12.04 -7.36 10.12
C GLN A 143 -10.98 -6.87 11.12
N SER A 144 -10.38 -5.70 10.88
CA SER A 144 -9.40 -5.07 11.76
C SER A 144 -9.76 -3.59 11.98
N TYR A 145 -9.05 -2.92 12.90
CA TYR A 145 -9.21 -1.49 13.15
C TYR A 145 -8.95 -0.62 11.91
N LEU A 146 -8.21 -1.15 10.93
CA LEU A 146 -7.90 -0.44 9.69
C LEU A 146 -9.15 -0.04 8.89
N THR A 147 -10.29 -0.72 9.11
CA THR A 147 -11.53 -0.34 8.45
C THR A 147 -12.07 1.02 8.94
N ASP A 148 -11.70 1.44 10.16
CA ASP A 148 -12.22 2.66 10.81
C ASP A 148 -11.29 3.87 10.64
N ILE A 149 -10.13 3.69 10.00
CA ILE A 149 -9.08 4.71 9.95
C ILE A 149 -9.34 5.83 8.92
N GLY A 150 -10.41 5.73 8.13
CA GLY A 150 -10.93 6.76 7.24
C GLY A 150 -10.73 6.50 5.76
N ASN A 151 -9.51 6.40 5.25
CA ASN A 151 -9.25 6.26 3.81
C ASN A 151 -8.11 5.29 3.49
N ALA A 152 -7.97 4.94 2.19
CA ALA A 152 -6.99 3.96 1.75
C ALA A 152 -5.54 4.38 2.03
N LEU A 153 -5.20 5.66 1.94
CA LEU A 153 -3.83 6.12 2.21
C LEU A 153 -3.47 5.91 3.69
N GLU A 154 -4.40 6.20 4.60
CA GLU A 154 -4.22 5.93 6.04
C GLU A 154 -4.17 4.43 6.32
N VAL A 155 -4.99 3.61 5.65
CA VAL A 155 -4.90 2.14 5.73
C VAL A 155 -3.49 1.68 5.35
N LEU A 156 -2.93 2.19 4.26
CA LEU A 156 -1.57 1.85 3.83
C LEU A 156 -0.52 2.33 4.84
N LYS A 157 -0.64 3.55 5.36
CA LYS A 157 0.26 4.11 6.38
C LYS A 157 0.31 3.23 7.64
N HIS A 158 -0.82 2.65 8.04
CA HIS A 158 -0.93 1.76 9.20
C HIS A 158 -0.74 0.27 8.86
N SER A 159 -0.50 -0.05 7.59
CA SER A 159 -0.28 -1.43 7.15
C SER A 159 1.14 -1.89 7.44
N PRO A 160 1.33 -3.10 7.98
CA PRO A 160 2.66 -3.65 8.27
C PRO A 160 3.57 -3.69 7.04
N GLY A 161 4.81 -3.19 7.18
CA GLY A 161 5.81 -3.19 6.10
C GLY A 161 5.62 -2.11 5.04
N VAL A 162 4.58 -1.27 5.15
CA VAL A 162 4.35 -0.12 4.28
C VAL A 162 4.80 1.16 4.98
N SER A 163 5.50 2.02 4.27
CA SER A 163 5.86 3.37 4.73
C SER A 163 5.24 4.40 3.79
N VAL A 164 4.60 5.40 4.35
CA VAL A 164 4.04 6.54 3.63
C VAL A 164 4.70 7.79 4.20
N ASN A 165 5.40 8.56 3.37
CA ASN A 165 6.06 9.79 3.81
C ASN A 165 5.09 10.99 3.83
N ASN A 166 5.57 12.18 4.22
CA ASN A 166 4.76 13.39 4.33
C ASN A 166 4.15 13.85 2.99
N LYS A 167 4.78 13.48 1.87
CA LYS A 167 4.26 13.74 0.51
C LYS A 167 3.26 12.69 0.02
N GLY A 168 2.94 11.68 0.84
CA GLY A 168 2.07 10.57 0.44
C GLY A 168 2.73 9.52 -0.45
N GLU A 169 4.06 9.54 -0.59
CA GLU A 169 4.80 8.53 -1.34
C GLU A 169 4.85 7.22 -0.58
N ILE A 170 4.51 6.15 -1.25
CA ILE A 170 4.36 4.82 -0.67
C ILE A 170 5.58 3.96 -1.02
N SER A 171 6.18 3.36 -0.02
CA SER A 171 7.29 2.42 -0.19
C SER A 171 7.11 1.16 0.65
N LEU A 172 7.65 0.05 0.17
CA LEU A 172 7.69 -1.22 0.89
C LEU A 172 9.09 -1.42 1.48
N ALA A 173 9.16 -1.61 2.81
CA ALA A 173 10.38 -1.97 3.52
C ALA A 173 11.60 -1.07 3.18
N SER A 174 11.36 0.22 2.95
CA SER A 174 12.39 1.19 2.47
C SER A 174 13.06 0.80 1.15
N LEU A 175 12.52 -0.16 0.42
CA LEU A 175 12.86 -0.46 -0.97
C LEU A 175 12.21 0.58 -1.87
N GLY A 176 12.79 0.89 -3.01
CA GLY A 176 12.32 1.86 -3.99
C GLY A 176 10.82 1.90 -4.28
N GLY A 177 10.41 2.46 -5.36
CA GLY A 177 9.00 2.70 -5.71
C GLY A 177 8.10 1.47 -5.57
N THR A 178 6.88 1.72 -5.21
CA THR A 178 5.85 0.69 -5.04
C THR A 178 4.71 0.96 -6.00
N ALA A 179 4.35 -0.02 -6.82
CA ALA A 179 3.22 0.12 -7.72
C ALA A 179 1.90 -0.26 -7.01
N ILE A 180 0.90 0.61 -7.10
CA ILE A 180 -0.41 0.42 -6.48
C ILE A 180 -1.39 -0.18 -7.49
N TYR A 181 -2.12 -1.18 -7.02
CA TYR A 181 -3.18 -1.87 -7.77
C TYR A 181 -4.48 -1.82 -6.97
N VAL A 182 -5.61 -1.80 -7.66
CA VAL A 182 -6.94 -1.96 -7.09
C VAL A 182 -7.64 -3.10 -7.82
N ASN A 183 -8.05 -4.13 -7.09
CA ASN A 183 -8.63 -5.37 -7.66
C ASN A 183 -7.78 -5.97 -8.80
N GLY A 184 -6.44 -5.98 -8.62
CA GLY A 184 -5.49 -6.50 -9.60
C GLY A 184 -5.18 -5.56 -10.79
N ARG A 185 -5.71 -4.34 -10.81
CA ARG A 185 -5.47 -3.34 -11.87
C ARG A 185 -4.55 -2.25 -11.36
N LYS A 186 -3.54 -1.92 -12.15
CA LYS A 186 -2.60 -0.86 -11.82
C LYS A 186 -3.31 0.50 -11.81
N VAL A 187 -3.14 1.25 -10.73
CA VAL A 187 -3.47 2.68 -10.68
C VAL A 187 -2.39 3.43 -11.44
N MET A 188 -2.77 4.13 -12.50
CA MET A 188 -1.82 4.79 -13.42
C MET A 188 -1.35 6.16 -12.91
N LEU A 189 -1.89 6.61 -11.80
CA LEU A 189 -1.55 7.86 -11.15
C LEU A 189 -0.27 7.71 -10.33
N GLN A 190 0.43 8.82 -10.11
CA GLN A 190 1.69 8.90 -9.37
C GLN A 190 1.66 10.12 -8.45
N GLY A 191 2.60 10.21 -7.51
CA GLY A 191 2.79 11.39 -6.67
C GLY A 191 1.50 11.88 -5.98
N ASP A 192 1.23 13.17 -6.09
CA ASP A 192 0.08 13.84 -5.48
C ASP A 192 -1.27 13.35 -6.02
N GLU A 193 -1.34 12.99 -7.32
CA GLU A 193 -2.55 12.49 -7.95
C GLU A 193 -2.93 11.12 -7.36
N LEU A 194 -1.94 10.23 -7.15
CA LEU A 194 -2.15 8.95 -6.49
C LEU A 194 -2.57 9.13 -5.03
N SER A 195 -1.92 10.04 -4.32
CA SER A 195 -2.27 10.36 -2.93
C SER A 195 -3.70 10.87 -2.82
N THR A 196 -4.10 11.78 -3.73
CA THR A 196 -5.47 12.31 -3.82
C THR A 196 -6.48 11.19 -4.07
N TYR A 197 -6.20 10.30 -5.02
CA TYR A 197 -7.03 9.14 -5.30
C TYR A 197 -7.20 8.22 -4.08
N LEU A 198 -6.10 7.89 -3.39
CA LEU A 198 -6.14 7.02 -2.21
C LEU A 198 -6.85 7.68 -1.01
N ARG A 199 -6.73 9.01 -0.86
CA ARG A 199 -7.48 9.77 0.16
C ARG A 199 -8.98 9.79 -0.12
N SER A 200 -9.38 9.75 -1.40
CA SER A 200 -10.79 9.69 -1.79
C SER A 200 -11.42 8.30 -1.67
N MET A 201 -10.63 7.25 -1.45
CA MET A 201 -11.11 5.89 -1.29
C MET A 201 -11.31 5.58 0.19
N SER A 202 -12.56 5.37 0.60
CA SER A 202 -12.88 5.00 1.98
C SER A 202 -12.27 3.66 2.40
N SER A 203 -11.74 3.59 3.61
CA SER A 203 -11.26 2.35 4.25
C SER A 203 -12.36 1.29 4.38
N GLU A 204 -13.60 1.70 4.56
CA GLU A 204 -14.77 0.82 4.65
C GLU A 204 -15.01 -0.01 3.38
N LYS A 205 -14.56 0.45 2.21
CA LYS A 205 -14.66 -0.29 0.96
C LYS A 205 -13.59 -1.37 0.81
N ILE A 206 -12.54 -1.35 1.62
CA ILE A 206 -11.40 -2.26 1.49
C ILE A 206 -11.69 -3.57 2.21
N SER A 207 -11.51 -4.68 1.52
CA SER A 207 -11.57 -6.03 2.09
C SER A 207 -10.22 -6.43 2.67
N GLN A 208 -9.17 -6.33 1.86
CA GLN A 208 -7.81 -6.69 2.25
C GLN A 208 -6.77 -5.92 1.42
N ILE A 209 -5.56 -5.83 1.94
CA ILE A 209 -4.37 -5.38 1.23
C ILE A 209 -3.49 -6.59 0.95
N GLU A 210 -3.05 -6.75 -0.30
CA GLU A 210 -2.07 -7.76 -0.69
C GLU A 210 -0.75 -7.08 -1.03
N ILE A 211 0.31 -7.45 -0.36
CA ILE A 211 1.66 -6.96 -0.63
C ILE A 211 2.46 -8.10 -1.28
N SER A 212 3.08 -7.84 -2.42
CA SER A 212 3.98 -8.78 -3.07
C SER A 212 5.32 -8.12 -3.37
N HIS A 213 6.36 -8.60 -2.71
CA HIS A 213 7.73 -8.17 -2.98
C HIS A 213 8.29 -8.74 -4.29
N ASN A 214 7.68 -9.80 -4.81
CA ASN A 214 8.06 -10.45 -6.07
C ASN A 214 6.80 -10.84 -6.87
N PRO A 215 6.07 -9.86 -7.44
CA PRO A 215 4.88 -10.15 -8.24
C PRO A 215 5.26 -10.87 -9.54
N ASN A 216 4.35 -11.67 -10.05
CA ASN A 216 4.53 -12.42 -11.30
C ASN A 216 4.51 -11.51 -12.55
N ALA A 217 4.79 -12.08 -13.74
CA ALA A 217 4.90 -11.32 -14.99
C ALA A 217 3.60 -10.67 -15.47
N SER A 218 2.42 -11.07 -14.97
CA SER A 218 1.14 -10.43 -15.32
C SER A 218 0.99 -9.03 -14.70
N PHE A 219 1.62 -8.80 -13.55
CA PHE A 219 1.73 -7.44 -13.01
C PHE A 219 2.77 -6.66 -13.80
N GLY A 220 2.53 -5.36 -14.04
CA GLY A 220 3.45 -4.48 -14.77
C GLY A 220 4.88 -4.51 -14.23
N SER A 221 5.84 -4.03 -15.02
CA SER A 221 7.27 -3.98 -14.67
C SER A 221 7.60 -3.02 -13.54
N GLU A 222 6.73 -2.06 -13.24
CA GLU A 222 6.94 -1.02 -12.23
C GLU A 222 6.78 -1.53 -10.79
N GLY A 223 7.47 -0.86 -9.87
CA GLY A 223 7.53 -1.18 -8.45
C GLY A 223 8.77 -2.02 -8.11
N ALA A 224 9.94 -1.39 -8.07
CA ALA A 224 11.21 -2.02 -7.68
C ALA A 224 11.17 -2.60 -6.27
N GLY A 225 10.44 -1.98 -5.35
CA GLY A 225 10.16 -2.48 -4.01
C GLY A 225 9.16 -3.64 -3.98
N GLY A 226 8.24 -3.67 -4.94
CA GLY A 226 7.13 -4.61 -5.03
C GLY A 226 5.83 -3.94 -5.43
N ILE A 227 4.72 -4.62 -5.21
CA ILE A 227 3.37 -4.10 -5.46
C ILE A 227 2.50 -4.17 -4.22
N ILE A 228 1.54 -3.27 -4.14
CA ILE A 228 0.42 -3.31 -3.19
C ILE A 228 -0.86 -3.39 -4.01
N ASN A 229 -1.68 -4.41 -3.74
CA ASN A 229 -2.98 -4.60 -4.37
C ASN A 229 -4.10 -4.42 -3.34
N ILE A 230 -4.90 -3.40 -3.50
CA ILE A 230 -6.06 -3.08 -2.66
C ILE A 230 -7.24 -3.89 -3.20
N ILE A 231 -7.75 -4.83 -2.41
CA ILE A 231 -8.92 -5.62 -2.76
C ILE A 231 -10.15 -5.01 -2.11
N LEU A 232 -11.11 -4.63 -2.94
CA LEU A 232 -12.36 -4.05 -2.48
C LEU A 232 -13.36 -5.13 -2.07
N LYS A 233 -14.25 -4.78 -1.16
CA LYS A 233 -15.37 -5.65 -0.75
C LYS A 233 -16.30 -5.90 -1.94
N THR A 234 -16.71 -7.15 -2.13
CA THR A 234 -17.73 -7.57 -3.09
C THR A 234 -18.82 -8.33 -2.36
N SER A 235 -20.07 -8.11 -2.73
CA SER A 235 -21.19 -8.91 -2.22
C SER A 235 -21.55 -9.98 -3.25
N GLU A 236 -21.45 -11.25 -2.83
CA GLU A 236 -21.83 -12.41 -3.68
C GLU A 236 -23.31 -12.78 -3.51
N THR A 237 -23.98 -12.23 -2.50
CA THR A 237 -25.38 -12.54 -2.22
C THR A 237 -26.32 -11.69 -3.10
N SER A 238 -27.38 -12.35 -3.64
CA SER A 238 -28.44 -11.64 -4.36
C SER A 238 -29.29 -10.83 -3.40
N GLY A 239 -29.68 -9.62 -3.81
CA GLY A 239 -30.53 -8.74 -3.01
C GLY A 239 -30.18 -7.28 -3.14
N PHE A 240 -30.88 -6.48 -2.34
CA PHE A 240 -30.64 -5.05 -2.23
C PHE A 240 -29.90 -4.78 -0.91
N PHE A 241 -28.78 -4.03 -1.01
CA PHE A 241 -27.91 -3.71 0.12
C PHE A 241 -27.71 -2.21 0.19
N VAL A 242 -27.78 -1.68 1.40
CA VAL A 242 -27.41 -0.31 1.74
C VAL A 242 -26.35 -0.37 2.83
N THR A 243 -25.27 0.34 2.64
CA THR A 243 -24.22 0.51 3.63
C THR A 243 -24.01 1.99 3.86
N THR A 244 -23.95 2.41 5.10
CA THR A 244 -23.59 3.77 5.46
C THR A 244 -22.63 3.76 6.64
N SER A 245 -21.64 4.63 6.61
CA SER A 245 -20.78 4.90 7.76
C SER A 245 -20.60 6.40 7.96
N HIS A 246 -20.41 6.79 9.20
CA HIS A 246 -20.07 8.16 9.55
C HIS A 246 -19.04 8.14 10.67
N SER A 247 -17.95 8.89 10.49
CA SER A 247 -16.94 9.04 11.53
C SER A 247 -16.62 10.51 11.77
N VAL A 248 -16.35 10.84 13.02
CA VAL A 248 -15.91 12.16 13.47
C VAL A 248 -14.62 11.97 14.23
N GLY A 249 -13.58 12.69 13.84
CA GLY A 249 -12.29 12.71 14.50
C GLY A 249 -11.90 14.13 14.91
N TYR A 250 -11.16 14.23 15.99
CA TYR A 250 -10.63 15.50 16.47
C TYR A 250 -9.15 15.36 16.84
N TRP A 251 -8.35 16.20 16.24
CA TRP A 251 -6.99 16.50 16.64
C TRP A 251 -6.68 17.90 16.10
N GLU A 252 -6.49 18.88 16.96
CA GLU A 252 -6.42 20.32 16.64
C GLU A 252 -7.63 20.83 15.84
N ASN A 253 -8.03 20.10 14.79
CA ASN A 253 -9.16 20.41 13.92
C ASN A 253 -10.17 19.26 13.88
N LEU A 254 -11.44 19.60 13.73
CA LEU A 254 -12.51 18.62 13.51
C LEU A 254 -12.41 18.06 12.10
N LYS A 255 -12.48 16.72 11.98
CA LYS A 255 -12.52 16.00 10.72
C LYS A 255 -13.74 15.10 10.71
N GLN A 256 -14.36 14.94 9.55
CA GLN A 256 -15.48 14.01 9.39
C GLN A 256 -15.37 13.25 8.07
N ASN A 257 -15.77 11.97 8.09
CA ASN A 257 -15.91 11.17 6.90
C ASN A 257 -17.31 10.56 6.87
N SER A 258 -17.93 10.51 5.70
CA SER A 258 -19.20 9.84 5.50
C SER A 258 -19.16 9.02 4.24
N ASP A 259 -19.66 7.79 4.32
CA ASP A 259 -19.77 6.85 3.22
C ASP A 259 -21.22 6.41 3.05
N PHE A 260 -21.65 6.32 1.82
CA PHE A 260 -22.93 5.79 1.44
C PHE A 260 -22.78 4.91 0.20
N ALA A 261 -23.26 3.70 0.26
CA ALA A 261 -23.27 2.79 -0.87
C ALA A 261 -24.62 2.04 -0.95
N ILE A 262 -25.10 1.93 -2.19
CA ILE A 262 -26.25 1.11 -2.55
C ILE A 262 -25.79 0.09 -3.56
N SER A 263 -26.18 -1.16 -3.39
CA SER A 263 -25.98 -2.18 -4.41
C SER A 263 -27.23 -3.06 -4.57
N TYR A 264 -27.48 -3.42 -5.81
CA TYR A 264 -28.50 -4.39 -6.17
C TYR A 264 -27.87 -5.51 -6.99
N ASN A 265 -27.90 -6.71 -6.41
CA ASN A 265 -27.22 -7.87 -6.95
C ASN A 265 -28.26 -8.93 -7.36
N THR A 266 -28.07 -9.51 -8.52
CA THR A 266 -28.81 -10.67 -9.01
C THR A 266 -27.82 -11.74 -9.45
N ASN A 267 -28.30 -12.92 -9.81
CA ASN A 267 -27.45 -13.99 -10.34
C ASN A 267 -26.77 -13.65 -11.68
N LYS A 268 -27.24 -12.63 -12.39
CA LYS A 268 -26.73 -12.26 -13.72
C LYS A 268 -26.11 -10.87 -13.81
N TRP A 269 -26.50 -9.95 -12.96
CA TRP A 269 -25.98 -8.60 -12.97
C TRP A 269 -25.94 -7.98 -11.58
N GLN A 270 -25.07 -7.04 -11.41
CA GLN A 270 -24.88 -6.26 -10.19
C GLN A 270 -24.74 -4.80 -10.58
N LEU A 271 -25.39 -3.92 -9.86
CA LEU A 271 -25.27 -2.48 -9.96
C LEU A 271 -24.93 -1.93 -8.59
N GLY A 272 -23.85 -1.18 -8.51
CA GLY A 272 -23.41 -0.47 -7.31
C GLY A 272 -23.34 1.02 -7.56
N LEU A 273 -23.83 1.80 -6.62
CA LEU A 273 -23.64 3.25 -6.53
C LEU A 273 -22.95 3.54 -5.21
N ASN A 274 -21.94 4.38 -5.22
CA ASN A 274 -21.23 4.77 -4.03
C ASN A 274 -20.93 6.26 -4.03
N TYR A 275 -20.97 6.84 -2.84
CA TYR A 275 -20.60 8.21 -2.57
C TYR A 275 -19.86 8.27 -1.24
N ASN A 276 -18.78 9.03 -1.19
CA ASN A 276 -18.14 9.39 0.07
C ASN A 276 -17.64 10.85 0.05
N HIS A 277 -17.50 11.40 1.24
CA HIS A 277 -16.78 12.65 1.43
C HIS A 277 -15.96 12.60 2.73
N SER A 278 -14.83 13.32 2.71
CA SER A 278 -14.02 13.61 3.89
C SER A 278 -13.83 15.12 3.96
N LEU A 279 -14.19 15.71 5.11
CA LEU A 279 -14.15 17.16 5.34
C LEU A 279 -13.28 17.45 6.54
N GLY A 280 -12.51 18.53 6.49
CA GLY A 280 -11.76 19.03 7.63
C GLY A 280 -10.43 19.69 7.25
N ASN A 281 -9.84 20.36 8.23
CA ASN A 281 -8.51 20.96 8.10
C ASN A 281 -7.44 19.96 8.54
N HIS A 282 -6.31 20.01 7.86
CA HIS A 282 -5.09 19.31 8.22
C HIS A 282 -4.02 20.33 8.59
N SER A 283 -3.48 20.23 9.79
CA SER A 283 -2.38 21.08 10.25
C SER A 283 -1.11 20.25 10.39
N MET A 284 0.01 20.84 10.04
CA MET A 284 1.33 20.25 10.19
C MET A 284 2.33 21.34 10.52
N ASP A 285 3.09 21.16 11.61
CA ASP A 285 4.22 21.99 11.97
C ASP A 285 5.51 21.27 11.59
N TYR A 286 6.40 21.97 10.91
CA TYR A 286 7.71 21.44 10.53
C TYR A 286 8.74 22.56 10.43
N GLY A 287 10.02 22.19 10.45
CA GLY A 287 11.08 23.16 10.36
C GLY A 287 12.38 22.56 9.86
N TYR A 288 13.35 23.43 9.61
CA TYR A 288 14.71 23.02 9.34
C TYR A 288 15.73 24.01 9.88
N GLU A 289 16.90 23.49 10.24
CA GLU A 289 18.12 24.25 10.43
C GLU A 289 19.07 23.93 9.29
N LYS A 290 19.53 24.96 8.59
CA LYS A 290 20.51 24.84 7.50
C LYS A 290 21.73 25.69 7.83
N VAL A 291 22.92 25.07 7.80
CA VAL A 291 24.21 25.74 7.89
C VAL A 291 24.91 25.56 6.55
N GLN A 292 25.32 26.65 5.90
CA GLN A 292 25.96 26.64 4.60
C GLN A 292 27.04 27.73 4.54
N ASN A 293 28.28 27.36 4.24
CA ASN A 293 29.43 28.27 4.14
C ASN A 293 29.64 29.18 5.38
N GLY A 294 29.19 28.73 6.56
CA GLY A 294 29.24 29.48 7.80
C GLY A 294 28.00 30.32 8.11
N ASP A 295 27.11 30.51 7.16
CA ASP A 295 25.78 31.12 7.38
C ASP A 295 24.79 30.09 7.88
N LYS A 296 23.83 30.51 8.71
CA LYS A 296 22.84 29.64 9.31
C LYS A 296 21.44 30.18 9.08
N ASN A 297 20.52 29.33 8.63
CA ASN A 297 19.10 29.61 8.54
C ASN A 297 18.33 28.66 9.44
N ILE A 298 17.39 29.17 10.24
CA ILE A 298 16.44 28.39 11.04
C ILE A 298 15.05 28.75 10.54
N SER A 299 14.32 27.75 10.03
CA SER A 299 12.98 27.94 9.47
C SER A 299 11.96 27.14 10.25
N GLU A 300 10.88 27.78 10.64
CA GLU A 300 9.71 27.19 11.26
C GLU A 300 8.50 27.44 10.37
N THR A 301 7.73 26.41 10.09
CA THR A 301 6.59 26.44 9.18
C THR A 301 5.39 25.80 9.83
N THR A 302 4.26 26.51 9.77
CA THR A 302 2.93 25.96 10.05
C THR A 302 2.15 25.89 8.75
N ASP A 303 1.70 24.71 8.40
CA ASP A 303 0.90 24.42 7.21
C ASP A 303 -0.52 24.03 7.63
N THR A 304 -1.53 24.72 7.11
CA THR A 304 -2.94 24.43 7.38
C THR A 304 -3.72 24.34 6.07
N ASP A 305 -4.07 23.13 5.69
CA ASP A 305 -4.81 22.84 4.47
C ASP A 305 -6.24 22.41 4.78
N LYS A 306 -7.19 23.03 4.13
CA LYS A 306 -8.56 22.53 4.06
C LYS A 306 -8.66 21.51 2.93
N ARG A 307 -8.63 20.21 3.28
CA ARG A 307 -8.63 19.10 2.32
C ARG A 307 -10.00 18.42 2.28
N ASN A 308 -10.95 19.03 1.58
CA ASN A 308 -12.24 18.38 1.35
C ASN A 308 -12.14 17.45 0.15
N THR A 309 -12.40 16.17 0.38
CA THR A 309 -12.44 15.18 -0.70
C THR A 309 -13.87 14.69 -0.91
N TYR A 310 -14.22 14.49 -2.17
CA TYR A 310 -15.50 13.93 -2.59
C TYR A 310 -15.23 12.84 -3.60
N SER A 311 -15.96 11.73 -3.49
CA SER A 311 -15.88 10.63 -4.46
C SER A 311 -17.27 10.10 -4.75
N ALA A 312 -17.57 9.89 -6.02
CA ALA A 312 -18.77 9.18 -6.45
C ALA A 312 -18.39 8.14 -7.49
N GLY A 313 -19.09 6.99 -7.47
CA GLY A 313 -18.78 5.90 -8.39
C GLY A 313 -19.99 5.05 -8.72
N ILE A 314 -19.91 4.45 -9.91
CA ILE A 314 -20.85 3.48 -10.43
C ILE A 314 -20.08 2.23 -10.82
N ASP A 315 -20.52 1.10 -10.31
CA ASP A 315 -20.02 -0.23 -10.65
C ASP A 315 -21.13 -1.03 -11.32
N PHE A 316 -20.86 -1.59 -12.47
CA PHE A 316 -21.79 -2.47 -13.17
C PHE A 316 -21.08 -3.77 -13.54
N SER A 317 -21.67 -4.91 -13.19
CA SER A 317 -21.19 -6.22 -13.61
C SER A 317 -22.34 -7.00 -14.24
N TRP A 318 -22.10 -7.58 -15.40
CA TRP A 318 -23.08 -8.40 -16.12
C TRP A 318 -22.47 -9.73 -16.52
N GLN A 319 -23.06 -10.82 -16.04
CA GLN A 319 -22.66 -12.19 -16.33
C GLN A 319 -23.86 -12.99 -16.84
N PRO A 320 -24.20 -12.85 -18.14
CA PRO A 320 -25.39 -13.52 -18.70
C PRO A 320 -25.30 -15.04 -18.64
N ASN A 321 -24.10 -15.60 -18.63
CA ASN A 321 -23.81 -17.01 -18.55
C ASN A 321 -22.39 -17.23 -17.96
N GLN A 322 -22.00 -18.48 -17.76
CA GLN A 322 -20.69 -18.85 -17.18
C GLN A 322 -19.49 -18.49 -18.09
N LYS A 323 -19.71 -18.24 -19.38
CA LYS A 323 -18.65 -17.94 -20.34
C LYS A 323 -18.35 -16.45 -20.49
N ASN A 324 -19.30 -15.59 -20.22
CA ASN A 324 -19.20 -14.15 -20.50
C ASN A 324 -19.42 -13.34 -19.24
N LYS A 325 -18.49 -12.41 -18.95
CA LYS A 325 -18.62 -11.43 -17.88
C LYS A 325 -18.14 -10.08 -18.38
N LEU A 326 -18.99 -9.08 -18.27
CA LEU A 326 -18.66 -7.66 -18.48
C LEU A 326 -18.61 -6.96 -17.13
N PHE A 327 -17.60 -6.17 -16.90
CA PHE A 327 -17.49 -5.30 -15.75
C PHE A 327 -17.19 -3.88 -16.22
N MET A 328 -17.89 -2.90 -15.66
CA MET A 328 -17.68 -1.48 -15.90
C MET A 328 -17.61 -0.76 -14.57
N ASN A 329 -16.66 0.15 -14.46
CA ASN A 329 -16.50 1.03 -13.31
C ASN A 329 -16.27 2.45 -13.82
N SER A 330 -16.97 3.41 -13.24
CA SER A 330 -16.78 4.84 -13.47
C SER A 330 -16.71 5.54 -12.13
N THR A 331 -15.66 6.34 -11.92
CA THR A 331 -15.47 7.11 -10.69
C THR A 331 -15.09 8.55 -11.00
N ILE A 332 -15.60 9.45 -10.18
CA ILE A 332 -15.18 10.84 -10.11
C ILE A 332 -14.67 11.11 -8.71
N ASN A 333 -13.49 11.70 -8.61
CA ASN A 333 -12.87 12.11 -7.35
C ASN A 333 -12.52 13.59 -7.44
N ALA A 334 -12.77 14.31 -6.36
CA ALA A 334 -12.43 15.72 -6.25
C ALA A 334 -11.75 15.99 -4.91
N LEU A 335 -10.67 16.79 -4.93
CA LEU A 335 -10.08 17.41 -3.76
C LEU A 335 -10.20 18.90 -3.95
N VAL A 336 -10.79 19.59 -2.97
CA VAL A 336 -11.04 21.03 -3.05
C VAL A 336 -10.78 21.66 -1.68
N GLY A 337 -10.11 22.79 -1.68
CA GLY A 337 -9.99 23.63 -0.48
C GLY A 337 -8.84 24.62 -0.58
N PRO A 338 -8.94 25.75 0.11
CA PRO A 338 -7.82 26.67 0.32
C PRO A 338 -6.83 26.07 1.33
N GLY A 339 -5.62 26.62 1.36
CA GLY A 339 -4.61 26.31 2.36
C GLY A 339 -3.77 27.53 2.65
N VAL A 340 -3.08 27.50 3.78
CA VAL A 340 -2.13 28.54 4.19
C VAL A 340 -0.90 27.90 4.77
N THR A 341 0.26 28.24 4.23
CA THR A 341 1.55 27.85 4.81
C THR A 341 2.29 29.10 5.28
N GLU A 342 2.54 29.22 6.56
CA GLU A 342 3.28 30.35 7.16
C GLU A 342 4.66 29.90 7.57
N THR A 343 5.69 30.55 7.05
CA THR A 343 7.09 30.24 7.33
C THR A 343 7.81 31.43 7.86
N THR A 344 8.49 31.29 9.00
CA THR A 344 9.43 32.27 9.53
C THR A 344 10.83 31.71 9.45
N THR A 345 11.74 32.40 8.76
CA THR A 345 13.14 32.00 8.63
C THR A 345 14.04 33.07 9.25
N GLU A 346 14.74 32.69 10.29
CA GLU A 346 15.82 33.47 10.89
C GLU A 346 17.10 33.26 10.10
N ILE A 347 17.72 34.33 9.62
CA ILE A 347 18.90 34.32 8.77
C ILE A 347 20.08 34.89 9.55
N TYR A 348 21.11 34.09 9.78
CA TYR A 348 22.32 34.46 10.51
C TYR A 348 23.50 34.58 9.54
N GLN A 349 24.21 35.68 9.61
CA GLN A 349 25.50 35.87 8.93
C GLN A 349 26.60 35.39 9.86
N GLY A 350 27.31 34.33 9.48
CA GLY A 350 28.16 33.59 10.42
C GLY A 350 27.35 32.84 11.47
N THR A 351 28.01 32.26 12.47
CA THR A 351 27.35 31.30 13.38
C THR A 351 26.49 31.93 14.49
N ASN A 352 26.62 33.23 14.77
CA ASN A 352 26.06 33.82 16.01
C ASN A 352 25.35 35.17 15.84
N LEU A 353 25.28 35.74 14.66
CA LEU A 353 24.66 37.08 14.44
C LEU A 353 23.42 36.91 13.54
N LEU A 354 22.26 37.27 14.11
CA LEU A 354 21.03 37.38 13.34
C LEU A 354 21.11 38.61 12.42
N ASP A 355 21.14 38.38 11.10
CA ASP A 355 21.17 39.45 10.10
C ASP A 355 19.77 39.96 9.78
N ASN A 356 18.84 39.05 9.44
CA ASN A 356 17.44 39.39 9.20
C ASN A 356 16.50 38.20 9.39
N ILE A 357 15.21 38.48 9.37
CA ILE A 357 14.11 37.52 9.48
C ILE A 357 13.28 37.59 8.20
N LEU A 358 13.10 36.47 7.52
CA LEU A 358 12.17 36.31 6.41
C LEU A 358 10.86 35.73 6.93
N LYS A 359 9.75 36.40 6.68
CA LYS A 359 8.40 35.85 6.86
C LYS A 359 7.79 35.62 5.48
N ALA A 360 7.53 34.38 5.16
CA ALA A 360 6.88 33.95 3.93
C ALA A 360 5.52 33.35 4.28
N ARG A 361 4.51 33.72 3.51
CA ARG A 361 3.18 33.14 3.63
C ARG A 361 2.71 32.70 2.27
N ASN A 362 2.31 31.44 2.14
CA ASN A 362 1.72 30.88 0.93
C ASN A 362 0.21 30.78 1.13
N ASP A 363 -0.54 31.69 0.54
CA ASP A 363 -1.99 31.65 0.52
C ASP A 363 -2.46 30.90 -0.73
N TYR A 364 -2.87 29.64 -0.57
CA TYR A 364 -3.52 28.84 -1.60
C TYR A 364 -4.98 29.27 -1.69
N ILE A 365 -5.25 30.26 -2.55
CA ILE A 365 -6.57 30.88 -2.72
C ILE A 365 -7.54 29.85 -3.32
N GLU A 366 -7.05 29.03 -4.25
CA GLU A 366 -7.80 27.98 -4.90
C GLU A 366 -6.89 26.76 -5.07
N GLN A 367 -7.34 25.62 -4.60
CA GLN A 367 -6.75 24.33 -4.90
C GLN A 367 -7.87 23.38 -5.26
N LYS A 368 -7.82 22.85 -6.47
CA LYS A 368 -8.79 21.91 -7.01
C LYS A 368 -8.09 20.83 -7.80
N ASN A 369 -8.32 19.59 -7.44
CA ASN A 369 -7.90 18.43 -8.22
C ASN A 369 -9.15 17.62 -8.54
N LEU A 370 -9.41 17.38 -9.81
CA LEU A 370 -10.54 16.61 -10.30
C LEU A 370 -10.03 15.43 -11.12
N GLN A 371 -10.56 14.27 -10.85
CA GLN A 371 -10.17 13.04 -11.54
C GLN A 371 -11.41 12.27 -12.00
N TYR A 372 -11.40 11.86 -13.25
CA TYR A 372 -12.35 10.93 -13.83
C TYR A 372 -11.62 9.65 -14.20
N SER A 373 -12.13 8.50 -13.76
CA SER A 373 -11.56 7.19 -14.11
C SER A 373 -12.67 6.27 -14.61
N ASN A 374 -12.48 5.70 -15.78
CA ASN A 374 -13.42 4.80 -16.41
C ASN A 374 -12.68 3.52 -16.81
N ASN A 375 -13.28 2.40 -16.52
CA ASN A 375 -12.78 1.09 -16.91
C ASN A 375 -13.89 0.23 -17.45
N VAL A 376 -13.61 -0.46 -18.53
CA VAL A 376 -14.45 -1.52 -19.09
C VAL A 376 -13.60 -2.78 -19.21
N ASN A 377 -14.05 -3.87 -18.64
CA ASN A 377 -13.37 -5.16 -18.71
C ASN A 377 -14.35 -6.24 -19.16
N TYR A 378 -13.99 -6.95 -20.21
CA TYR A 378 -14.73 -8.09 -20.71
C TYR A 378 -13.92 -9.36 -20.56
N GLN A 379 -14.50 -10.38 -19.93
CA GLN A 379 -13.93 -11.70 -19.75
C GLN A 379 -14.73 -12.73 -20.56
N TYR A 380 -14.02 -13.51 -21.36
CA TYR A 380 -14.57 -14.62 -22.12
C TYR A 380 -13.92 -15.93 -21.69
N ARG A 381 -14.72 -16.87 -21.21
CA ARG A 381 -14.30 -18.21 -20.74
C ARG A 381 -14.94 -19.26 -21.64
N PRO A 382 -14.38 -19.61 -22.81
CA PRO A 382 -14.95 -20.64 -23.69
C PRO A 382 -15.03 -21.99 -22.99
N SER A 383 -14.11 -22.28 -22.07
CA SER A 383 -14.07 -23.49 -21.26
C SER A 383 -13.52 -23.19 -19.87
N SER A 384 -13.59 -24.16 -18.95
CA SER A 384 -12.95 -24.06 -17.63
C SER A 384 -11.42 -23.92 -17.68
N LYS A 385 -10.80 -24.27 -18.82
CA LYS A 385 -9.35 -24.23 -19.04
C LYS A 385 -8.85 -22.93 -19.63
N MET A 386 -9.71 -22.14 -20.27
CA MET A 386 -9.30 -20.96 -21.06
C MET A 386 -10.07 -19.72 -20.62
N GLN A 387 -9.35 -18.61 -20.49
CA GLN A 387 -9.92 -17.30 -20.24
C GLN A 387 -9.20 -16.25 -21.08
N PHE A 388 -9.96 -15.40 -21.72
CA PHE A 388 -9.52 -14.16 -22.35
C PHE A 388 -10.08 -12.99 -21.55
N SER A 389 -9.28 -11.96 -21.35
CA SER A 389 -9.70 -10.72 -20.70
C SER A 389 -9.26 -9.53 -21.53
N PHE A 390 -10.20 -8.61 -21.81
CA PHE A 390 -9.93 -7.37 -22.53
C PHE A 390 -10.31 -6.21 -21.63
N SER A 391 -9.40 -5.26 -21.44
CA SER A 391 -9.65 -4.05 -20.65
C SER A 391 -9.36 -2.81 -21.47
N VAL A 392 -10.21 -1.81 -21.27
CA VAL A 392 -10.01 -0.43 -21.72
C VAL A 392 -10.10 0.46 -20.50
N ASP A 393 -9.06 1.24 -20.27
CA ASP A 393 -8.99 2.20 -19.17
C ASP A 393 -8.80 3.61 -19.73
N TRP A 394 -9.52 4.57 -19.20
CA TRP A 394 -9.31 5.99 -19.41
C TRP A 394 -9.34 6.72 -18.07
N THR A 395 -8.32 7.51 -17.83
CA THR A 395 -8.23 8.39 -16.67
C THR A 395 -7.88 9.78 -17.14
N HIS A 396 -8.64 10.76 -16.71
CA HIS A 396 -8.38 12.17 -16.91
C HIS A 396 -8.18 12.84 -15.55
N PHE A 397 -7.16 13.67 -15.43
CA PHE A 397 -6.85 14.44 -14.24
C PHE A 397 -6.72 15.92 -14.61
N ASP A 398 -7.48 16.77 -13.93
CA ASP A 398 -7.46 18.22 -14.03
C ASP A 398 -7.12 18.80 -12.65
N GLY A 399 -5.99 19.49 -12.56
CA GLY A 399 -5.48 20.09 -11.32
C GLY A 399 -5.13 21.55 -11.49
N ASN A 400 -5.67 22.38 -10.63
CA ASN A 400 -5.41 23.83 -10.59
C ASN A 400 -5.10 24.24 -9.16
N ALA A 401 -4.09 25.11 -9.01
CA ALA A 401 -3.80 25.76 -7.74
C ALA A 401 -3.39 27.22 -8.01
N ARG A 402 -3.91 28.11 -7.20
CA ARG A 402 -3.50 29.52 -7.22
C ARG A 402 -2.95 29.90 -5.87
N CYS A 403 -1.73 30.44 -5.86
CA CYS A 403 -1.05 30.80 -4.63
C CYS A 403 -0.53 32.25 -4.70
N GLU A 404 -0.89 33.05 -3.72
CA GLU A 404 -0.22 34.31 -3.43
C GLU A 404 0.80 34.10 -2.32
N GLN A 405 2.00 34.64 -2.50
CA GLN A 405 3.12 34.39 -1.60
C GLN A 405 3.84 35.71 -1.28
N PRO A 406 3.35 36.54 -0.31
CA PRO A 406 4.12 37.62 0.26
C PRO A 406 5.35 37.06 1.01
N ASN A 407 6.50 37.65 0.73
CA ASN A 407 7.77 37.41 1.40
C ASN A 407 8.27 38.76 1.95
N GLU A 408 8.34 38.85 3.27
CA GLU A 408 8.69 40.10 3.98
C GLU A 408 9.95 39.89 4.80
N TYR A 409 10.90 40.83 4.64
CA TYR A 409 12.15 40.82 5.37
C TYR A 409 12.14 41.88 6.46
N PHE A 410 12.54 41.49 7.65
CA PHE A 410 12.67 42.33 8.83
C PHE A 410 14.09 42.28 9.37
N SER A 411 14.56 43.37 9.96
CA SER A 411 15.79 43.39 10.73
C SER A 411 15.67 42.56 12.01
N ALA A 412 16.78 42.27 12.68
CA ALA A 412 16.81 41.62 14.00
C ALA A 412 15.97 42.39 15.07
N THR A 413 15.72 43.67 14.88
CA THR A 413 14.84 44.49 15.73
C THR A 413 13.39 44.60 15.21
N ASN A 414 13.01 43.69 14.28
CA ASN A 414 11.68 43.60 13.67
C ASN A 414 11.25 44.84 12.86
N MET A 415 12.20 45.62 12.32
CA MET A 415 11.92 46.70 11.39
C MET A 415 11.85 46.21 9.97
N PRO A 416 10.85 46.59 9.14
CA PRO A 416 10.73 46.12 7.77
C PRO A 416 11.89 46.63 6.90
N ILE A 417 12.50 45.73 6.10
CA ILE A 417 13.63 46.04 5.21
C ILE A 417 13.15 46.07 3.76
N ARG A 418 12.45 45.01 3.33
CA ARG A 418 11.97 44.84 1.95
C ARG A 418 10.85 43.80 1.90
N SER A 419 10.06 43.82 0.84
CA SER A 419 9.02 42.82 0.58
C SER A 419 8.92 42.49 -0.89
N TYR A 420 8.47 41.28 -1.16
CA TYR A 420 8.13 40.79 -2.50
C TYR A 420 6.80 40.06 -2.44
N LEU A 421 5.97 40.27 -3.47
CA LEU A 421 4.76 39.50 -3.66
C LEU A 421 5.00 38.55 -4.86
N PHE A 422 5.00 37.25 -4.58
CA PHE A 422 4.99 36.25 -5.63
C PHE A 422 3.57 35.74 -5.85
N TYR A 423 3.27 35.36 -7.09
CA TYR A 423 2.04 34.71 -7.49
C TYR A 423 2.38 33.53 -8.38
N SER A 424 1.78 32.38 -8.11
CA SER A 424 1.93 31.17 -8.92
C SER A 424 0.59 30.54 -9.26
N GLU A 425 0.47 30.08 -10.50
CA GLU A 425 -0.73 29.41 -11.02
C GLU A 425 -0.28 28.22 -11.87
N PRO A 426 -0.06 27.03 -11.23
CA PRO A 426 0.16 25.78 -11.92
C PRO A 426 -1.19 25.18 -12.34
N ASP A 427 -1.34 24.86 -13.63
CA ASP A 427 -2.43 24.06 -14.17
C ASP A 427 -1.87 22.75 -14.70
N LYS A 428 -2.55 21.64 -14.41
CA LYS A 428 -2.18 20.28 -14.83
C LYS A 428 -3.36 19.62 -15.53
N ASP A 429 -3.13 19.13 -16.74
CA ASP A 429 -4.10 18.35 -17.51
C ASP A 429 -3.41 17.06 -17.97
N ILE A 430 -3.93 15.89 -17.54
CA ILE A 430 -3.31 14.61 -17.80
C ILE A 430 -4.38 13.63 -18.31
N ASP A 431 -4.19 13.11 -19.51
CA ASP A 431 -4.98 12.02 -20.07
C ASP A 431 -4.16 10.73 -20.14
N ILE A 432 -4.73 9.64 -19.64
CA ILE A 432 -4.12 8.32 -19.67
C ILE A 432 -5.10 7.32 -20.28
N TYR A 433 -4.66 6.65 -21.34
CA TYR A 433 -5.41 5.59 -22.03
C TYR A 433 -4.62 4.29 -21.93
N ALA A 434 -5.26 3.20 -21.53
CA ALA A 434 -4.64 1.88 -21.55
C ALA A 434 -5.55 0.84 -22.17
N LEU A 435 -4.96 -0.03 -23.00
CA LEU A 435 -5.60 -1.21 -23.57
C LEU A 435 -4.83 -2.44 -23.11
N LEU A 436 -5.52 -3.45 -22.62
CA LEU A 436 -4.94 -4.68 -22.11
C LEU A 436 -5.70 -5.88 -22.68
N ALA A 437 -4.96 -6.88 -23.16
CA ALA A 437 -5.51 -8.17 -23.55
C ALA A 437 -4.70 -9.27 -22.86
N ASP A 438 -5.36 -10.10 -22.06
CA ASP A 438 -4.77 -11.21 -21.33
C ASP A 438 -5.36 -12.54 -21.75
N TYR A 439 -4.54 -13.55 -21.80
CA TYR A 439 -4.89 -14.94 -22.03
C TYR A 439 -4.39 -15.81 -20.88
N LYS A 440 -5.28 -16.61 -20.30
CA LYS A 440 -4.98 -17.63 -19.32
C LYS A 440 -5.40 -18.98 -19.84
N TYR A 441 -4.49 -19.97 -19.78
CA TYR A 441 -4.74 -21.35 -20.19
C TYR A 441 -4.23 -22.35 -19.16
N ASN A 442 -5.13 -23.15 -18.64
CA ASN A 442 -4.87 -24.23 -17.71
C ASN A 442 -5.20 -25.56 -18.39
N PRO A 443 -4.28 -26.17 -19.19
CA PRO A 443 -4.55 -27.43 -19.89
C PRO A 443 -4.94 -28.55 -18.92
N ASN A 444 -4.36 -28.55 -17.74
CA ASN A 444 -4.67 -29.44 -16.62
C ASN A 444 -4.35 -28.72 -15.29
N ALA A 445 -4.56 -29.38 -14.16
CA ALA A 445 -4.32 -28.82 -12.83
C ALA A 445 -2.83 -28.52 -12.54
N GLN A 446 -1.92 -29.06 -13.32
CA GLN A 446 -0.47 -28.93 -13.12
C GLN A 446 0.15 -27.80 -13.95
N ASN A 447 -0.52 -27.34 -15.01
CA ASN A 447 0.04 -26.41 -15.97
C ASN A 447 -0.80 -25.14 -16.06
N GLU A 448 -0.15 -24.00 -15.94
CA GLU A 448 -0.76 -22.68 -16.18
C GLU A 448 0.10 -21.89 -17.16
N ILE A 449 -0.53 -21.33 -18.19
CA ILE A 449 0.07 -20.41 -19.13
C ILE A 449 -0.69 -19.08 -19.01
N LEU A 450 0.05 -18.00 -18.78
CA LEU A 450 -0.43 -16.63 -18.82
C LEU A 450 0.32 -15.89 -19.93
N ALA A 451 -0.39 -15.15 -20.76
CA ALA A 451 0.21 -14.26 -21.74
C ALA A 451 -0.65 -13.01 -21.91
N GLY A 452 -0.06 -11.90 -22.28
CA GLY A 452 -0.81 -10.68 -22.51
C GLY A 452 -0.01 -9.61 -23.20
N VAL A 453 -0.74 -8.63 -23.71
CA VAL A 453 -0.21 -7.42 -24.31
C VAL A 453 -0.92 -6.22 -23.72
N LYS A 454 -0.17 -5.14 -23.52
CA LYS A 454 -0.69 -3.89 -22.98
C LYS A 454 -0.09 -2.72 -23.75
N THR A 455 -0.89 -1.72 -24.04
CA THR A 455 -0.41 -0.42 -24.51
C THR A 455 -0.94 0.68 -23.60
N THR A 456 -0.10 1.65 -23.31
CA THR A 456 -0.45 2.82 -22.49
C THR A 456 -0.02 4.08 -23.25
N LEU A 457 -0.92 5.05 -23.33
CA LEU A 457 -0.68 6.37 -23.90
C LEU A 457 -0.95 7.40 -22.83
N ILE A 458 0.02 8.27 -22.59
CA ILE A 458 -0.08 9.36 -21.62
C ILE A 458 0.18 10.66 -22.33
N ASN A 459 -0.71 11.63 -22.14
CA ASN A 459 -0.53 13.00 -22.58
C ASN A 459 -0.69 13.88 -21.33
N SER A 460 0.31 14.71 -21.05
CA SER A 460 0.25 15.69 -19.97
C SER A 460 0.59 17.06 -20.52
N ASN A 461 -0.25 18.02 -20.20
CA ASN A 461 -0.10 19.41 -20.58
C ASN A 461 -0.17 20.25 -19.31
N ASN A 462 0.95 20.81 -18.91
CA ASN A 462 1.05 21.58 -17.69
C ASN A 462 1.43 23.02 -18.03
N THR A 463 0.77 23.99 -17.43
CA THR A 463 1.12 25.40 -17.56
C THR A 463 1.51 25.94 -16.18
N PHE A 464 2.46 26.86 -16.16
CA PHE A 464 2.91 27.52 -14.94
C PHE A 464 3.10 29.00 -15.18
N LEU A 465 2.19 29.80 -14.65
CA LEU A 465 2.31 31.25 -14.64
C LEU A 465 2.91 31.69 -13.31
N PHE A 466 4.02 32.42 -13.37
CA PHE A 466 4.67 32.99 -12.20
C PHE A 466 4.84 34.51 -12.35
N LYS A 467 4.52 35.24 -11.27
CA LYS A 467 4.66 36.70 -11.23
C LYS A 467 5.45 37.12 -10.00
N LYS A 468 6.26 38.17 -10.13
CA LYS A 468 6.91 38.85 -9.04
C LYS A 468 6.46 40.34 -9.02
N ASN A 469 5.87 40.78 -7.91
CA ASN A 469 5.30 42.14 -7.75
C ASN A 469 4.34 42.53 -8.90
N GLY A 470 3.50 41.58 -9.33
CA GLY A 470 2.53 41.77 -10.42
C GLY A 470 3.10 41.61 -11.84
N ALA A 471 4.41 41.68 -12.04
CA ALA A 471 5.04 41.45 -13.34
C ALA A 471 5.30 39.96 -13.60
N ILE A 472 5.05 39.52 -14.85
CA ILE A 472 5.32 38.14 -15.25
C ILE A 472 6.84 37.87 -15.20
N ASP A 473 7.23 36.82 -14.49
CA ASP A 473 8.60 36.31 -14.52
C ASP A 473 8.76 35.40 -15.74
N THR A 474 9.45 35.88 -16.74
CA THR A 474 9.61 35.23 -18.05
C THR A 474 10.51 33.99 -18.01
N GLN A 475 11.33 33.86 -17.00
CA GLN A 475 12.19 32.68 -16.81
C GLN A 475 11.45 31.53 -16.14
N ARG A 476 10.48 31.84 -15.26
CA ARG A 476 9.72 30.84 -14.52
C ARG A 476 8.39 30.50 -15.15
N SER A 477 7.80 31.37 -15.98
CA SER A 477 6.50 31.13 -16.64
C SER A 477 6.69 30.27 -17.89
N ASN A 478 6.26 29.01 -17.82
CA ASN A 478 6.52 27.98 -18.84
C ASN A 478 5.34 27.05 -19.05
N ASN A 479 5.30 26.43 -20.23
CA ASN A 479 4.44 25.29 -20.54
C ASN A 479 5.29 24.04 -20.67
N PHE A 480 4.84 22.95 -20.06
CA PHE A 480 5.53 21.67 -20.11
C PHE A 480 4.60 20.60 -20.69
N TYR A 481 4.98 20.04 -21.84
CA TYR A 481 4.27 18.97 -22.52
C TYR A 481 5.03 17.66 -22.33
N TYR A 482 4.34 16.62 -21.88
CA TYR A 482 4.88 15.27 -21.74
C TYR A 482 3.99 14.28 -22.48
N LYS A 483 4.61 13.43 -23.29
CA LYS A 483 3.93 12.31 -23.97
C LYS A 483 4.71 11.03 -23.74
N GLU A 484 4.01 9.96 -23.34
CA GLU A 484 4.57 8.62 -23.22
C GLU A 484 3.73 7.64 -24.05
N LYS A 485 4.43 6.80 -24.79
CA LYS A 485 3.85 5.63 -25.46
C LYS A 485 4.58 4.40 -24.92
N ASN A 486 3.84 3.50 -24.31
CA ASN A 486 4.39 2.28 -23.76
C ASN A 486 3.70 1.07 -24.36
N LEU A 487 4.47 0.12 -24.90
CA LEU A 487 4.02 -1.16 -25.41
C LEU A 487 4.67 -2.27 -24.60
N GLU A 488 3.85 -3.14 -24.03
CA GLU A 488 4.26 -4.23 -23.19
C GLU A 488 3.72 -5.56 -23.71
N ALA A 489 4.52 -6.61 -23.64
CA ALA A 489 4.08 -7.98 -23.87
C ALA A 489 4.68 -8.88 -22.79
N TYR A 490 3.92 -9.87 -22.33
CA TYR A 490 4.42 -10.83 -21.36
C TYR A 490 3.92 -12.24 -21.64
N ALA A 491 4.72 -13.21 -21.21
CA ALA A 491 4.35 -14.61 -21.13
C ALA A 491 4.90 -15.22 -19.85
N GLN A 492 4.14 -16.12 -19.24
CA GLN A 492 4.54 -16.87 -18.05
C GLN A 492 4.03 -18.30 -18.15
N TYR A 493 4.86 -19.24 -17.78
CA TYR A 493 4.51 -20.65 -17.65
C TYR A 493 4.76 -21.10 -16.22
N THR A 494 3.79 -21.77 -15.62
CA THR A 494 3.89 -22.40 -14.31
C THR A 494 3.60 -23.89 -14.43
N HIS A 495 4.46 -24.71 -13.85
CA HIS A 495 4.29 -26.15 -13.75
C HIS A 495 4.40 -26.62 -12.31
N SER A 496 3.43 -27.44 -11.88
CA SER A 496 3.37 -27.98 -10.52
C SER A 496 3.50 -29.51 -10.59
N TRP A 497 4.56 -30.05 -9.96
CA TRP A 497 4.69 -31.46 -9.66
C TRP A 497 4.36 -31.68 -8.19
N ASN A 498 3.59 -32.61 -7.81
CA ASN A 498 3.32 -32.97 -6.41
C ASN A 498 3.77 -31.94 -5.35
N LYS A 499 5.07 -31.86 -5.02
CA LYS A 499 5.65 -30.95 -4.01
C LYS A 499 6.43 -29.77 -4.59
N ILE A 500 6.68 -29.72 -5.88
CA ILE A 500 7.49 -28.72 -6.55
C ILE A 500 6.61 -27.89 -7.48
N GLU A 501 6.75 -26.57 -7.44
CA GLU A 501 6.15 -25.65 -8.39
C GLU A 501 7.23 -24.76 -8.98
N LEU A 502 7.34 -24.74 -10.30
CA LEU A 502 8.25 -23.88 -11.04
C LEU A 502 7.45 -22.90 -11.88
N SER A 503 7.82 -21.62 -11.85
CA SER A 503 7.25 -20.60 -12.70
C SER A 503 8.35 -19.78 -13.35
N ALA A 504 8.22 -19.55 -14.66
CA ALA A 504 9.11 -18.69 -15.44
C ALA A 504 8.28 -17.74 -16.28
N GLY A 505 8.54 -16.46 -16.14
CA GLY A 505 7.88 -15.39 -16.87
C GLY A 505 8.88 -14.40 -17.45
N LEU A 506 8.52 -13.82 -18.58
CA LEU A 506 9.25 -12.71 -19.20
C LEU A 506 8.27 -11.64 -19.63
N ARG A 507 8.56 -10.40 -19.25
CA ARG A 507 7.89 -9.21 -19.77
C ARG A 507 8.88 -8.39 -20.58
N MET A 508 8.43 -7.92 -21.73
CA MET A 508 9.15 -7.00 -22.62
C MET A 508 8.41 -5.68 -22.63
N GLU A 509 9.12 -4.59 -22.56
CA GLU A 509 8.56 -3.24 -22.59
C GLU A 509 9.36 -2.36 -23.53
N TYR A 510 8.65 -1.69 -24.44
CA TYR A 510 9.17 -0.62 -25.28
C TYR A 510 8.48 0.69 -24.89
N MET A 511 9.23 1.61 -24.36
CA MET A 511 8.76 2.93 -23.92
C MET A 511 9.41 4.01 -24.77
N HIS A 512 8.58 4.92 -25.27
CA HIS A 512 9.00 6.14 -25.95
C HIS A 512 8.42 7.35 -25.26
N THR A 513 9.28 8.26 -24.82
CA THR A 513 8.87 9.53 -24.20
C THR A 513 9.29 10.71 -25.05
N TYR A 514 8.46 11.74 -25.02
CA TYR A 514 8.69 13.05 -25.61
C TYR A 514 8.30 14.11 -24.60
N ASN A 515 9.21 14.99 -24.25
CA ASN A 515 8.87 16.15 -23.44
C ASN A 515 9.35 17.44 -24.13
N ARG A 516 8.63 18.52 -23.88
CA ARG A 516 8.92 19.86 -24.41
C ARG A 516 8.61 20.89 -23.35
N LEU A 517 9.63 21.66 -22.97
CA LEU A 517 9.51 22.86 -22.17
C LEU A 517 9.47 24.06 -23.11
N GLN A 518 8.45 24.90 -22.99
CA GLN A 518 8.27 26.10 -23.81
C GLN A 518 8.04 27.32 -22.91
N SER A 519 8.84 28.37 -23.05
CA SER A 519 8.60 29.64 -22.40
C SER A 519 7.24 30.21 -22.83
N GLN A 520 6.50 30.81 -21.93
CA GLN A 520 5.24 31.49 -22.25
C GLN A 520 5.44 32.84 -22.96
N THR A 521 6.63 33.42 -22.83
CA THR A 521 6.94 34.78 -23.31
C THR A 521 7.85 34.80 -24.53
N ASN A 522 8.64 33.76 -24.74
CA ASN A 522 9.59 33.63 -25.85
C ASN A 522 9.26 32.39 -26.67
N GLN A 523 9.74 32.34 -27.96
CA GLN A 523 9.59 31.14 -28.80
C GLN A 523 10.60 30.04 -28.44
N ASP A 524 11.42 30.23 -27.41
CA ASP A 524 12.42 29.24 -26.98
C ASP A 524 11.74 27.97 -26.47
N SER A 525 12.16 26.84 -26.97
CA SER A 525 11.67 25.55 -26.52
C SER A 525 12.80 24.53 -26.43
N GLU A 526 12.84 23.79 -25.34
CA GLU A 526 13.71 22.64 -25.15
C GLU A 526 12.90 21.36 -25.32
N THR A 527 13.44 20.43 -26.10
CA THR A 527 12.80 19.13 -26.33
C THR A 527 13.73 18.00 -25.96
N ASN A 528 13.18 16.97 -25.31
CA ASN A 528 13.89 15.74 -25.01
C ASN A 528 13.08 14.54 -25.49
N LYS A 529 13.74 13.56 -26.10
CA LYS A 529 13.16 12.29 -26.57
C LYS A 529 14.00 11.15 -26.07
N GLN A 530 13.35 10.17 -25.47
CA GLN A 530 14.02 8.97 -25.00
C GLN A 530 13.27 7.73 -25.49
N SER A 531 13.98 6.65 -25.71
CA SER A 531 13.40 5.35 -26.06
C SER A 531 14.14 4.25 -25.34
N HIS A 532 13.42 3.40 -24.64
CA HIS A 532 13.95 2.30 -23.86
C HIS A 532 13.30 0.99 -24.28
N PHE A 533 14.10 -0.04 -24.52
CA PHE A 533 13.65 -1.41 -24.65
C PHE A 533 14.20 -2.23 -23.50
N LEU A 534 13.32 -2.74 -22.65
CA LEU A 534 13.69 -3.38 -21.40
C LEU A 534 13.06 -4.77 -21.28
N LEU A 535 13.81 -5.69 -20.68
CA LEU A 535 13.37 -7.06 -20.40
C LEU A 535 13.26 -7.27 -18.88
N PHE A 536 12.16 -7.86 -18.44
CA PHE A 536 11.83 -8.09 -17.04
C PHE A 536 11.54 -9.58 -16.80
N PRO A 537 12.57 -10.42 -16.64
CA PRO A 537 12.40 -11.82 -16.24
C PRO A 537 11.89 -11.93 -14.79
N ASN A 538 11.04 -12.92 -14.57
CA ASN A 538 10.52 -13.34 -13.27
C ASN A 538 10.59 -14.86 -13.17
N LEU A 539 11.26 -15.37 -12.14
CA LEU A 539 11.46 -16.79 -11.92
C LEU A 539 11.06 -17.13 -10.49
N SER A 540 10.38 -18.25 -10.30
CA SER A 540 10.12 -18.80 -8.98
C SER A 540 10.22 -20.33 -8.98
N ALA A 541 10.81 -20.87 -7.91
CA ALA A 541 10.87 -22.28 -7.63
C ALA A 541 10.43 -22.48 -6.18
N SER A 542 9.41 -23.27 -5.94
CA SER A 542 8.95 -23.56 -4.59
C SER A 542 8.85 -25.07 -4.33
N TYR A 543 9.13 -25.45 -3.09
CA TYR A 543 9.06 -26.82 -2.61
C TYR A 543 8.20 -26.89 -1.36
N THR A 544 7.14 -27.69 -1.41
CA THR A 544 6.25 -27.98 -0.29
C THR A 544 6.86 -29.11 0.52
N ILE A 545 7.45 -28.80 1.67
CA ILE A 545 8.11 -29.76 2.55
C ILE A 545 7.04 -30.70 3.14
N ASN A 546 6.00 -30.08 3.72
CA ASN A 546 4.80 -30.73 4.23
C ASN A 546 3.63 -29.76 4.20
N GLU A 547 2.45 -30.14 4.69
CA GLU A 547 1.23 -29.32 4.70
C GLU A 547 1.40 -27.98 5.43
N LYS A 548 2.34 -27.87 6.37
CA LYS A 548 2.58 -26.68 7.20
C LYS A 548 3.79 -25.86 6.77
N SER A 549 4.65 -26.41 5.90
CA SER A 549 5.91 -25.74 5.55
C SER A 549 6.22 -25.78 4.06
N LYS A 550 6.63 -24.61 3.54
CA LYS A 550 7.00 -24.39 2.14
C LYS A 550 8.25 -23.50 2.09
N ILE A 551 9.15 -23.79 1.17
CA ILE A 551 10.29 -22.95 0.83
C ILE A 551 10.20 -22.51 -0.63
N ALA A 552 10.57 -21.27 -0.94
CA ALA A 552 10.55 -20.75 -2.30
C ALA A 552 11.77 -19.86 -2.57
N LEU A 553 12.37 -20.04 -3.74
CA LEU A 553 13.40 -19.16 -4.27
C LEU A 553 12.79 -18.36 -5.43
N LEU A 554 12.93 -17.02 -5.36
CA LEU A 554 12.31 -16.09 -6.30
C LEU A 554 13.37 -15.14 -6.85
N TYR A 555 13.26 -14.83 -8.13
CA TYR A 555 14.03 -13.78 -8.79
C TYR A 555 13.11 -12.89 -9.60
N SER A 556 13.32 -11.57 -9.52
CA SER A 556 12.65 -10.62 -10.42
C SER A 556 13.54 -9.45 -10.78
N ARG A 557 13.38 -9.00 -12.01
CA ARG A 557 13.87 -7.71 -12.48
C ARG A 557 12.68 -6.78 -12.67
N ARG A 558 12.77 -5.56 -12.12
CA ARG A 558 11.69 -4.55 -12.15
C ARG A 558 12.28 -3.16 -12.35
N GLN A 559 11.42 -2.16 -12.57
CA GLN A 559 11.82 -0.76 -12.69
C GLN A 559 10.97 0.15 -11.81
N ASP A 560 11.49 1.33 -11.52
CA ASP A 560 10.68 2.48 -11.13
C ASP A 560 10.89 3.58 -12.15
N LYS A 561 9.79 4.11 -12.65
CA LYS A 561 9.78 5.28 -13.53
C LYS A 561 9.80 6.55 -12.68
N PRO A 562 10.46 7.64 -13.14
CA PRO A 562 10.30 8.95 -12.52
C PRO A 562 8.84 9.37 -12.52
N ARG A 563 8.42 10.11 -11.52
CA ARG A 563 7.07 10.69 -11.46
C ARG A 563 6.96 11.86 -12.43
N TYR A 564 5.75 12.15 -12.90
CA TYR A 564 5.53 13.25 -13.84
C TYR A 564 5.94 14.61 -13.24
N GLU A 565 5.72 14.80 -11.95
CA GLU A 565 6.15 16.00 -11.22
C GLU A 565 7.68 16.09 -11.08
N ASP A 566 8.40 14.97 -10.91
CA ASP A 566 9.86 14.95 -10.89
C ASP A 566 10.48 15.29 -12.26
N LEU A 567 9.73 15.05 -13.34
CA LEU A 567 10.13 15.41 -14.72
C LEU A 567 9.81 16.86 -15.06
N ASN A 568 8.86 17.48 -14.36
CA ASN A 568 8.40 18.83 -14.65
C ASN A 568 9.39 19.88 -14.13
N PRO A 569 10.09 20.64 -15.02
CA PRO A 569 11.17 21.53 -14.62
C PRO A 569 10.72 22.87 -14.01
N PHE A 570 9.45 23.00 -13.64
CA PHE A 570 8.95 24.20 -12.98
C PHE A 570 9.62 24.43 -11.63
N GLU A 571 9.80 25.71 -11.27
CA GLU A 571 10.38 26.13 -10.00
C GLU A 571 9.27 26.50 -9.02
N TYR A 572 9.01 25.64 -8.05
CA TYR A 572 8.05 25.88 -6.97
C TYR A 572 8.78 26.48 -5.76
N LEU A 573 8.45 27.71 -5.39
CA LEU A 573 9.05 28.39 -4.25
C LEU A 573 8.40 27.92 -2.94
N LEU A 574 9.21 27.46 -1.99
CA LEU A 574 8.82 27.35 -0.60
C LEU A 574 8.94 28.73 0.08
N ASP A 575 10.05 29.40 -0.16
CA ASP A 575 10.32 30.81 0.12
C ASP A 575 11.31 31.36 -0.93
N GLU A 576 11.74 32.61 -0.83
CA GLU A 576 12.71 33.18 -1.79
C GLU A 576 14.09 32.47 -1.76
N LEU A 577 14.42 31.77 -0.68
CA LEU A 577 15.71 31.12 -0.48
C LEU A 577 15.70 29.63 -0.85
N THR A 578 14.51 29.02 -0.94
CA THR A 578 14.36 27.57 -1.12
C THR A 578 13.29 27.26 -2.15
N TYR A 579 13.62 26.50 -3.16
CA TYR A 579 12.66 26.08 -4.17
C TYR A 579 12.89 24.61 -4.60
N TRP A 580 11.83 24.03 -5.11
CA TRP A 580 11.84 22.69 -5.71
C TRP A 580 11.79 22.80 -7.24
N LYS A 581 12.55 21.95 -7.94
CA LYS A 581 12.62 21.91 -9.40
C LYS A 581 12.73 20.48 -9.89
N GLY A 582 11.88 20.08 -10.81
CA GLY A 582 11.97 18.77 -11.45
C GLY A 582 13.09 18.69 -12.48
N ASN A 583 13.37 17.47 -12.94
CA ASN A 583 14.44 17.15 -13.89
C ASN A 583 13.90 16.32 -15.07
N PRO A 584 13.73 16.89 -16.26
CA PRO A 584 13.18 16.20 -17.43
C PRO A 584 14.10 15.12 -18.02
N PHE A 585 15.33 14.99 -17.52
CA PHE A 585 16.32 14.02 -18.00
C PHE A 585 16.43 12.76 -17.12
N LEU A 586 15.52 12.59 -16.17
CA LEU A 586 15.50 11.40 -15.32
C LEU A 586 15.27 10.13 -16.14
N GLU A 587 16.02 9.09 -15.81
CA GLU A 587 15.89 7.74 -16.37
C GLU A 587 15.26 6.77 -15.35
N PRO A 588 14.56 5.72 -15.81
CA PRO A 588 14.05 4.70 -14.92
C PRO A 588 15.18 3.98 -14.17
N GLN A 589 14.99 3.74 -12.86
CA GLN A 589 15.91 2.89 -12.09
C GLN A 589 15.51 1.42 -12.20
N ILE A 590 16.52 0.54 -12.26
CA ILE A 590 16.32 -0.90 -12.48
C ILE A 590 16.72 -1.69 -11.23
N SER A 591 15.76 -2.48 -10.73
CA SER A 591 15.93 -3.39 -9.59
C SER A 591 16.13 -4.83 -10.06
N ASN A 592 17.10 -5.53 -9.46
CA ASN A 592 17.27 -6.98 -9.56
C ASN A 592 17.22 -7.56 -8.15
N LYS A 593 16.20 -8.40 -7.88
CA LYS A 593 15.95 -8.96 -6.55
C LYS A 593 15.96 -10.48 -6.58
N ILE A 594 16.69 -11.07 -5.63
CA ILE A 594 16.64 -12.50 -5.31
C ILE A 594 16.08 -12.61 -3.90
N MET A 595 15.12 -13.52 -3.70
CA MET A 595 14.48 -13.74 -2.40
C MET A 595 14.33 -15.23 -2.11
N LEU A 596 14.70 -15.63 -0.89
CA LEU A 596 14.42 -16.93 -0.31
C LEU A 596 13.30 -16.74 0.71
N SER A 597 12.16 -17.38 0.47
CA SER A 597 10.99 -17.35 1.36
C SER A 597 10.81 -18.71 2.02
N TYR A 598 10.67 -18.73 3.33
CA TYR A 598 10.30 -19.90 4.11
C TYR A 598 9.02 -19.64 4.87
N THR A 599 8.00 -20.44 4.65
CA THR A 599 6.70 -20.35 5.34
C THR A 599 6.52 -21.59 6.20
N LEU A 600 6.21 -21.40 7.47
CA LEU A 600 5.90 -22.45 8.44
C LEU A 600 4.61 -22.05 9.17
N GLU A 601 3.49 -22.67 8.81
CA GLU A 601 2.16 -22.44 9.42
C GLU A 601 1.85 -20.94 9.64
N ASN A 602 2.16 -20.42 10.83
CA ASN A 602 1.89 -19.04 11.24
C ASN A 602 3.08 -18.09 11.09
N LEU A 603 4.24 -18.57 10.63
CA LEU A 603 5.48 -17.81 10.47
C LEU A 603 5.92 -17.80 9.01
N SER A 604 6.25 -16.62 8.51
CA SER A 604 6.91 -16.46 7.20
C SER A 604 8.19 -15.67 7.36
N LEU A 605 9.28 -16.17 6.78
CA LEU A 605 10.60 -15.56 6.76
C LEU A 605 11.01 -15.32 5.31
N ASN A 606 11.39 -14.07 4.97
CA ASN A 606 11.83 -13.70 3.64
C ASN A 606 13.21 -13.06 3.73
N LEU A 607 14.22 -13.76 3.26
CA LEU A 607 15.58 -13.22 3.11
C LEU A 607 15.78 -12.79 1.67
N TYR A 608 16.23 -11.56 1.43
CA TYR A 608 16.44 -11.07 0.08
C TYR A 608 17.68 -10.20 -0.08
N TYR A 609 18.17 -10.20 -1.31
CA TYR A 609 19.14 -9.25 -1.81
C TYR A 609 18.54 -8.49 -2.99
N ASN A 610 18.60 -7.16 -2.95
CA ASN A 610 18.14 -6.27 -4.01
C ASN A 610 19.25 -5.34 -4.44
N LYS A 611 19.40 -5.15 -5.76
CA LYS A 611 20.35 -4.21 -6.37
C LYS A 611 19.60 -3.29 -7.31
N LEU A 612 19.64 -1.97 -7.02
CA LEU A 612 19.14 -0.91 -7.88
C LEU A 612 20.32 -0.29 -8.64
N ASN A 613 20.18 -0.22 -9.97
CA ASN A 613 21.03 0.57 -10.83
C ASN A 613 20.29 1.83 -11.24
N ASP A 614 21.03 2.87 -11.64
CA ASP A 614 20.51 4.17 -12.05
C ASP A 614 19.57 4.79 -10.98
N TYR A 615 19.96 4.56 -9.71
CA TYR A 615 19.21 4.99 -8.55
C TYR A 615 19.01 6.50 -8.58
N PHE A 616 17.75 6.93 -8.63
CA PHE A 616 17.40 8.34 -8.52
C PHE A 616 16.85 8.66 -7.13
N THR A 617 17.23 9.82 -6.64
CA THR A 617 16.76 10.31 -5.34
C THR A 617 16.78 11.83 -5.31
N SER A 618 15.99 12.39 -4.40
CA SER A 618 16.01 13.82 -4.15
C SER A 618 17.33 14.24 -3.54
N ILE A 619 17.86 15.34 -4.02
CA ILE A 619 19.03 16.02 -3.47
C ILE A 619 18.66 17.47 -3.20
N THR A 620 19.26 18.03 -2.15
CA THR A 620 19.26 19.48 -1.92
C THR A 620 20.62 20.00 -2.37
N ASP A 621 20.61 20.91 -3.32
CA ASP A 621 21.82 21.50 -3.89
C ASP A 621 21.89 23.00 -3.63
N VAL A 622 23.09 23.54 -3.66
CA VAL A 622 23.33 24.96 -3.47
C VAL A 622 23.14 25.70 -4.79
N TYR A 623 22.38 26.78 -4.78
CA TYR A 623 22.17 27.64 -5.93
C TYR A 623 22.47 29.11 -5.55
N GLY A 624 23.56 29.66 -6.10
CA GLY A 624 24.03 30.97 -5.72
C GLY A 624 24.60 31.02 -4.29
N GLU A 625 24.63 32.20 -3.68
CA GLU A 625 25.29 32.38 -2.37
C GLU A 625 24.51 31.81 -1.20
N ASN A 626 23.16 31.95 -1.16
CA ASN A 626 22.33 31.52 -0.03
C ASN A 626 21.03 30.77 -0.42
N LYS A 627 20.85 30.43 -1.71
CA LYS A 627 19.66 29.72 -2.19
C LYS A 627 19.92 28.23 -2.28
N THR A 628 18.86 27.46 -2.08
CA THR A 628 18.90 26.01 -2.24
C THR A 628 17.85 25.55 -3.22
N VAL A 629 18.18 24.56 -4.02
CA VAL A 629 17.26 23.86 -4.91
C VAL A 629 17.14 22.39 -4.48
N MET A 630 15.93 21.94 -4.32
CA MET A 630 15.62 20.53 -4.15
C MET A 630 15.24 19.95 -5.50
N THR A 631 15.94 18.93 -5.94
CA THR A 631 15.73 18.27 -7.24
C THR A 631 16.00 16.78 -7.17
N THR A 632 15.45 16.03 -8.11
CA THR A 632 15.70 14.59 -8.23
C THR A 632 16.72 14.32 -9.33
N LYS A 633 17.71 13.44 -9.08
CA LYS A 633 18.73 13.06 -10.05
C LYS A 633 19.06 11.56 -9.98
N ASN A 634 19.45 10.96 -11.11
CA ASN A 634 20.03 9.62 -11.14
C ASN A 634 21.49 9.71 -10.66
N ILE A 635 21.77 9.33 -9.43
CA ILE A 635 23.07 9.62 -8.78
C ILE A 635 23.79 8.39 -8.25
N GLY A 636 23.39 7.18 -8.63
CA GLY A 636 24.19 6.08 -8.13
C GLY A 636 23.57 4.69 -8.19
N LYS A 637 24.01 3.87 -7.23
CA LYS A 637 23.58 2.48 -7.06
C LYS A 637 23.21 2.26 -5.61
N GLN A 638 22.12 1.52 -5.40
CA GLN A 638 21.73 1.06 -4.07
C GLN A 638 21.73 -0.46 -4.02
N GLN A 639 22.26 -1.02 -2.95
CA GLN A 639 22.16 -2.44 -2.64
C GLN A 639 21.53 -2.60 -1.27
N GLN A 640 20.75 -3.67 -1.11
CA GLN A 640 20.09 -3.96 0.16
C GLN A 640 20.06 -5.47 0.40
N ILE A 641 20.42 -5.86 1.61
CA ILE A 641 20.14 -7.19 2.15
C ILE A 641 19.04 -6.99 3.20
N GLY A 642 17.99 -7.79 3.16
CA GLY A 642 16.87 -7.70 4.10
C GLY A 642 16.36 -9.06 4.54
N LEU A 643 15.85 -9.10 5.76
CA LEU A 643 15.12 -10.22 6.33
C LEU A 643 13.80 -9.69 6.88
N ASP A 644 12.69 -10.20 6.36
CA ASP A 644 11.36 -9.93 6.90
C ASP A 644 10.82 -11.18 7.59
N ALA A 645 10.24 -10.99 8.77
CA ALA A 645 9.55 -12.02 9.55
C ALA A 645 8.11 -11.59 9.79
N ILE A 646 7.16 -12.45 9.47
CA ILE A 646 5.71 -12.23 9.64
C ILE A 646 5.18 -13.37 10.47
N PHE A 647 4.56 -13.05 11.58
CA PHE A 647 3.94 -14.00 12.49
C PHE A 647 2.50 -13.60 12.78
N SER A 648 1.56 -14.54 12.72
CA SER A 648 0.18 -14.30 13.14
C SER A 648 -0.44 -15.57 13.68
N LYS A 649 -0.93 -15.54 14.93
CA LYS A 649 -1.53 -16.70 15.60
C LYS A 649 -2.67 -16.29 16.52
N ARG A 650 -3.73 -17.10 16.53
CA ARG A 650 -4.73 -17.06 17.60
C ARG A 650 -4.17 -17.81 18.81
N VAL A 651 -3.72 -17.06 19.82
CA VAL A 651 -3.05 -17.59 21.02
C VAL A 651 -4.06 -18.23 21.96
N ALA A 652 -5.24 -17.63 22.08
CA ALA A 652 -6.39 -18.12 22.85
C ALA A 652 -7.69 -17.75 22.15
N SER A 653 -8.83 -18.30 22.58
CA SER A 653 -10.14 -17.94 22.01
C SER A 653 -10.45 -16.46 22.05
N TRP A 654 -9.91 -15.78 23.08
CA TRP A 654 -10.10 -14.36 23.34
C TRP A 654 -8.91 -13.48 22.91
N TRP A 655 -7.78 -14.06 22.40
CA TRP A 655 -6.58 -13.30 22.04
C TRP A 655 -5.97 -13.77 20.74
N GLN A 656 -5.80 -12.82 19.81
CA GLN A 656 -5.06 -12.99 18.57
C GLN A 656 -3.86 -12.03 18.57
N PHE A 657 -2.70 -12.55 18.19
CA PHE A 657 -1.45 -11.80 18.10
C PHE A 657 -0.91 -11.84 16.67
N SER A 658 -0.52 -10.68 16.14
CA SER A 658 0.18 -10.56 14.86
C SER A 658 1.41 -9.67 15.04
N ALA A 659 2.53 -10.07 14.46
CA ALA A 659 3.77 -9.29 14.48
C ALA A 659 4.49 -9.34 13.14
N ASN A 660 5.12 -8.24 12.77
CA ASN A 660 5.98 -8.13 11.60
C ASN A 660 7.29 -7.46 12.01
N ALA A 661 8.41 -8.00 11.56
CA ALA A 661 9.74 -7.47 11.81
C ALA A 661 10.54 -7.47 10.50
N GLY A 662 11.26 -6.40 10.24
CA GLY A 662 12.20 -6.30 9.13
C GLY A 662 13.56 -5.84 9.62
N LEU A 663 14.61 -6.48 9.15
CA LEU A 663 16.01 -6.12 9.36
C LEU A 663 16.65 -5.85 8.02
N TYR A 664 17.25 -4.69 7.84
CA TYR A 664 17.78 -4.24 6.57
C TYR A 664 19.20 -3.72 6.71
N TYR A 665 20.02 -3.98 5.72
CA TYR A 665 21.33 -3.39 5.58
C TYR A 665 21.45 -2.72 4.22
N PHE A 666 21.49 -1.39 4.23
CA PHE A 666 21.59 -0.57 3.03
C PHE A 666 23.05 -0.24 2.73
N MET A 667 23.41 -0.28 1.45
CA MET A 667 24.67 0.12 0.89
C MET A 667 24.38 1.03 -0.30
N ASN A 668 24.47 2.34 -0.10
CA ASN A 668 24.24 3.34 -1.15
C ASN A 668 25.60 3.87 -1.60
N LYS A 669 25.84 3.79 -2.92
CA LYS A 669 26.98 4.43 -3.55
C LYS A 669 26.47 5.57 -4.40
N LEU A 670 26.77 6.79 -3.99
CA LEU A 670 26.42 8.02 -4.69
C LEU A 670 27.62 8.48 -5.50
N ASP A 671 27.40 8.85 -6.74
CA ASP A 671 28.40 9.37 -7.67
C ASP A 671 27.76 10.53 -8.46
N TYR A 672 27.91 11.74 -7.95
CA TYR A 672 27.33 12.94 -8.52
C TYR A 672 28.37 14.08 -8.53
N GLU A 673 28.79 14.49 -9.71
CA GLU A 673 29.82 15.55 -9.91
C GLU A 673 31.04 15.31 -9.04
N THR A 674 31.35 16.25 -8.12
CA THR A 674 32.45 16.13 -7.16
C THR A 674 32.08 15.29 -5.93
N TYR A 675 30.77 15.03 -5.71
CA TYR A 675 30.27 14.34 -4.53
C TYR A 675 30.26 12.82 -4.74
N LYS A 676 31.23 12.12 -4.13
CA LYS A 676 31.34 10.66 -4.16
C LYS A 676 31.33 10.12 -2.74
N GLN A 677 30.24 9.47 -2.37
CA GLN A 677 30.11 8.89 -1.01
C GLN A 677 29.48 7.50 -1.02
N GLU A 678 29.89 6.70 -0.05
CA GLU A 678 29.26 5.42 0.28
C GLU A 678 28.62 5.50 1.67
N TYR A 679 27.32 5.19 1.72
CA TYR A 679 26.59 5.05 2.98
C TYR A 679 26.26 3.58 3.24
N LYS A 680 26.56 3.12 4.44
CA LYS A 680 26.21 1.78 4.91
C LYS A 680 25.46 1.90 6.20
N ARG A 681 24.20 1.41 6.23
CA ARG A 681 23.37 1.58 7.41
C ARG A 681 22.48 0.36 7.66
N PRO A 682 22.56 -0.21 8.88
CA PRO A 682 21.53 -1.12 9.35
C PRO A 682 20.27 -0.33 9.73
N SER A 683 19.12 -0.89 9.45
CA SER A 683 17.83 -0.38 9.93
C SER A 683 16.89 -1.53 10.27
N CYS A 684 15.92 -1.29 11.12
CA CYS A 684 14.88 -2.24 11.45
C CYS A 684 13.50 -1.58 11.49
N PHE A 685 12.52 -2.42 11.26
CA PHE A 685 11.10 -2.13 11.39
C PHE A 685 10.47 -3.21 12.27
N LEU A 686 9.59 -2.80 13.17
CA LEU A 686 8.81 -3.69 14.03
C LEU A 686 7.36 -3.20 14.03
N SER A 687 6.41 -4.10 13.91
CA SER A 687 5.01 -3.82 14.24
C SER A 687 4.39 -5.03 14.94
N ALA A 688 3.46 -4.76 15.86
CA ALA A 688 2.72 -5.79 16.56
C ALA A 688 1.29 -5.31 16.79
N THR A 689 0.33 -6.22 16.62
CA THR A 689 -1.09 -5.98 16.87
C THR A 689 -1.62 -7.07 17.78
N ASN A 690 -2.28 -6.66 18.86
CA ASN A 690 -3.02 -7.52 19.77
C ASN A 690 -4.51 -7.25 19.58
N SER A 691 -5.28 -8.26 19.19
CA SER A 691 -6.74 -8.20 19.13
C SER A 691 -7.30 -9.05 20.27
N ILE A 692 -8.01 -8.41 21.20
CA ILE A 692 -8.59 -9.00 22.40
C ILE A 692 -10.11 -9.02 22.23
N PHE A 693 -10.67 -10.21 22.13
CA PHE A 693 -12.10 -10.44 21.98
C PHE A 693 -12.74 -10.54 23.37
N LEU A 694 -13.47 -9.52 23.75
CA LEU A 694 -14.17 -9.42 25.02
C LEU A 694 -15.62 -9.90 24.90
N PRO A 695 -16.28 -10.24 26.01
CA PRO A 695 -17.70 -10.60 26.02
C PRO A 695 -18.59 -9.50 25.37
N ALA A 696 -19.79 -9.88 24.98
CA ALA A 696 -20.80 -9.00 24.39
C ALA A 696 -20.42 -8.36 23.04
N GLY A 697 -19.54 -9.01 22.25
CA GLY A 697 -19.16 -8.54 20.91
C GLY A 697 -18.27 -7.29 20.92
N ILE A 698 -17.51 -7.08 22.00
CA ILE A 698 -16.54 -6.01 22.11
C ILE A 698 -15.18 -6.55 21.67
N THR A 699 -14.45 -5.76 20.88
CA THR A 699 -13.06 -6.06 20.50
C THR A 699 -12.17 -4.87 20.87
N LEU A 700 -11.09 -5.15 21.59
CA LEU A 700 -10.01 -4.19 21.85
C LEU A 700 -8.81 -4.56 20.97
N GLU A 701 -8.37 -3.63 20.12
CA GLU A 701 -7.14 -3.77 19.35
C GLU A 701 -6.10 -2.77 19.82
N VAL A 702 -4.89 -3.27 20.09
CA VAL A 702 -3.73 -2.44 20.42
C VAL A 702 -2.64 -2.75 19.42
N SER A 703 -2.25 -1.77 18.64
CA SER A 703 -1.19 -1.91 17.65
C SER A 703 -0.06 -0.93 17.89
N GLY A 704 1.16 -1.41 17.72
CA GLY A 704 2.37 -0.60 17.82
C GLY A 704 3.25 -0.80 16.61
N ARG A 705 3.95 0.27 16.20
CA ARG A 705 4.95 0.23 15.12
C ARG A 705 6.18 1.04 15.52
N TYR A 706 7.34 0.60 15.04
CA TYR A 706 8.61 1.25 15.27
C TYR A 706 9.51 1.14 14.06
N TYR A 707 10.12 2.23 13.67
CA TYR A 707 11.16 2.31 12.65
C TYR A 707 12.44 2.84 13.28
N SER A 708 13.55 2.13 13.11
CA SER A 708 14.85 2.63 13.53
C SER A 708 15.34 3.74 12.59
N LYS A 709 16.48 4.34 12.91
CA LYS A 709 17.17 5.26 11.99
C LYS A 709 17.35 4.61 10.62
N ARG A 710 17.03 5.35 9.54
CA ARG A 710 17.11 4.86 8.16
C ARG A 710 17.66 5.94 7.23
N GLN A 711 18.20 5.52 6.09
CA GLN A 711 18.58 6.45 5.04
C GLN A 711 17.29 7.08 4.46
N GLY A 712 17.20 8.40 4.47
CA GLY A 712 16.03 9.16 3.95
C GLY A 712 16.35 9.65 2.59
N GLY A 713 17.06 10.27 2.04
CA GLY A 713 17.42 10.73 0.70
C GLY A 713 18.84 10.31 0.30
N SER A 714 19.51 11.17 -0.41
CA SER A 714 20.90 10.93 -0.85
C SER A 714 21.86 10.88 0.33
N TYR A 715 21.88 11.90 1.19
CA TYR A 715 22.76 12.05 2.34
C TYR A 715 22.00 12.21 3.67
N GLU A 716 20.69 12.36 3.62
CA GLU A 716 19.83 12.52 4.80
C GLU A 716 19.58 11.21 5.52
N VAL A 717 19.46 11.31 6.84
CA VAL A 717 19.16 10.21 7.75
C VAL A 717 17.90 10.56 8.54
N SER A 718 16.83 9.81 8.33
CA SER A 718 15.65 9.92 9.19
C SER A 718 15.94 9.32 10.56
N LYS A 719 15.53 9.99 11.63
CA LYS A 719 15.62 9.47 13.00
C LYS A 719 14.63 8.32 13.22
N SER A 720 14.78 7.63 14.33
CA SER A 720 13.80 6.60 14.74
C SER A 720 12.46 7.22 15.08
N THR A 721 11.38 6.55 14.70
CA THR A 721 10.01 6.97 15.00
C THR A 721 9.14 5.75 15.31
N GLY A 722 8.05 5.95 16.01
CA GLY A 722 7.09 4.90 16.32
C GLY A 722 5.77 5.46 16.81
N SER A 723 4.74 4.62 16.81
CA SER A 723 3.42 4.98 17.31
C SER A 723 2.72 3.79 17.95
N VAL A 724 1.77 4.08 18.82
CA VAL A 724 0.83 3.11 19.38
C VAL A 724 -0.59 3.60 19.14
N ASP A 725 -1.40 2.72 18.56
CA ASP A 725 -2.81 2.96 18.23
C ASP A 725 -3.68 2.03 19.07
N VAL A 726 -4.85 2.51 19.48
CA VAL A 726 -5.84 1.75 20.27
C VAL A 726 -7.20 1.91 19.63
N ASP A 727 -7.86 0.79 19.32
CA ASP A 727 -9.25 0.74 18.84
C ASP A 727 -10.11 -0.08 19.78
N LEU A 728 -11.24 0.47 20.17
CA LEU A 728 -12.29 -0.22 20.91
C LEU A 728 -13.54 -0.21 20.06
N ASN A 729 -13.97 -1.38 19.61
CA ASN A 729 -15.15 -1.51 18.79
C ASN A 729 -16.17 -2.48 19.38
N LYS A 730 -17.43 -2.21 19.08
CA LYS A 730 -18.56 -3.07 19.42
C LYS A 730 -19.43 -3.29 18.22
N SER A 731 -19.78 -4.55 17.96
CA SER A 731 -20.66 -4.96 16.88
C SER A 731 -21.98 -5.54 17.44
N TRP A 732 -23.09 -5.27 16.73
CA TRP A 732 -24.42 -5.79 17.02
C TRP A 732 -25.05 -6.39 15.76
N HIS A 733 -26.14 -7.16 15.93
CA HIS A 733 -26.92 -7.74 14.83
C HIS A 733 -26.05 -8.50 13.81
N ASP A 734 -25.17 -9.40 14.29
CA ASP A 734 -24.24 -10.18 13.47
C ASP A 734 -23.31 -9.28 12.64
N GLY A 735 -22.92 -8.12 13.23
CA GLY A 735 -22.02 -7.16 12.60
C GLY A 735 -22.65 -6.25 11.56
N ARG A 736 -23.97 -6.17 11.51
CA ARG A 736 -24.68 -5.19 10.67
C ARG A 736 -24.59 -3.77 11.22
N MET A 737 -24.34 -3.63 12.51
CA MET A 737 -24.09 -2.35 13.17
C MET A 737 -22.76 -2.43 13.92
N ARG A 738 -21.95 -1.38 13.81
CA ARG A 738 -20.67 -1.25 14.50
C ARG A 738 -20.50 0.17 15.04
N LEU A 739 -19.96 0.26 16.24
CA LEU A 739 -19.45 1.51 16.83
C LEU A 739 -17.98 1.30 17.15
N SER A 740 -17.12 2.25 16.75
CA SER A 740 -15.70 2.22 17.00
C SER A 740 -15.21 3.52 17.63
N LEU A 741 -14.27 3.39 18.57
CA LEU A 741 -13.50 4.49 19.14
C LEU A 741 -12.02 4.21 18.87
N LEU A 742 -11.46 4.94 17.90
CA LEU A 742 -10.07 4.81 17.49
C LEU A 742 -9.25 6.00 18.01
N MET A 743 -8.12 5.70 18.64
CA MET A 743 -7.09 6.66 19.05
C MET A 743 -5.78 6.26 18.39
N THR A 744 -5.22 7.12 17.55
CA THR A 744 -3.94 6.90 16.87
C THR A 744 -2.83 7.69 17.55
N ASP A 745 -1.61 7.12 17.58
CA ASP A 745 -0.40 7.71 18.15
C ASP A 745 -0.60 8.29 19.56
N ILE A 746 -1.16 7.49 20.47
CA ILE A 746 -1.56 7.91 21.84
C ILE A 746 -0.42 8.53 22.67
N PHE A 747 0.83 8.32 22.27
CA PHE A 747 2.02 8.87 22.96
C PHE A 747 2.67 10.05 22.22
N HIS A 748 2.11 10.51 21.06
CA HIS A 748 2.66 11.57 20.23
C HIS A 748 4.13 11.37 19.84
N THR A 749 4.46 10.14 19.44
CA THR A 749 5.83 9.71 19.12
C THR A 749 6.10 9.55 17.63
N GLU A 750 5.07 9.69 16.77
CA GLU A 750 5.21 9.66 15.32
C GLU A 750 5.70 11.01 14.78
N ARG A 751 7.02 11.24 14.89
CA ARG A 751 7.69 12.45 14.39
C ARG A 751 8.66 12.09 13.26
N TRP A 752 8.82 13.01 12.31
CA TRP A 752 9.64 12.83 11.12
C TRP A 752 10.87 13.73 11.16
N ASP A 753 11.81 13.41 12.06
CA ASP A 753 13.06 14.15 12.15
C ASP A 753 14.10 13.56 11.18
N SER A 754 14.86 14.43 10.52
CA SER A 754 16.01 14.02 9.71
C SER A 754 17.21 14.95 9.89
N TYR A 755 18.38 14.47 9.50
CA TYR A 755 19.60 15.28 9.43
C TYR A 755 20.47 14.79 8.28
N GLY A 756 21.27 15.67 7.70
CA GLY A 756 22.19 15.35 6.60
C GLY A 756 23.34 16.34 6.50
N ILE A 757 24.48 15.87 6.01
CA ILE A 757 25.67 16.67 5.76
C ILE A 757 26.13 16.39 4.34
N LYS A 758 26.31 17.45 3.55
CA LYS A 758 26.87 17.41 2.20
C LYS A 758 27.83 18.58 2.02
N ASP A 759 29.13 18.32 1.91
CA ASP A 759 30.18 19.33 1.78
C ASP A 759 30.08 20.41 2.90
N ALA A 760 29.88 21.68 2.53
CA ALA A 760 29.68 22.78 3.46
C ALA A 760 28.22 22.96 3.89
N LEU A 761 27.30 22.11 3.40
CA LEU A 761 25.87 22.16 3.73
C LEU A 761 25.53 21.15 4.82
N ASN A 762 25.00 21.64 5.92
CA ASN A 762 24.47 20.82 7.02
C ASN A 762 22.99 21.15 7.19
N ILE A 763 22.13 20.14 7.13
CA ILE A 763 20.67 20.29 7.27
C ILE A 763 20.16 19.36 8.35
N SER A 764 19.33 19.89 9.26
CA SER A 764 18.45 19.09 10.12
C SER A 764 17.00 19.57 9.93
N SER A 765 16.06 18.62 9.87
CA SER A 765 14.64 18.90 9.77
C SER A 765 13.85 18.11 10.81
N TRP A 766 12.70 18.67 11.24
CA TRP A 766 11.79 18.10 12.24
C TRP A 766 10.33 18.34 11.87
#